data_e2f2551dc18294b103d104c425d088db
#
_entry.id   e2f2551dc18294b103d104c425d088db
#
_cell.length_a   1.000
_cell.length_b   1.000
_cell.length_c   1.000
_cell.angle_alpha   90.00
_cell.angle_beta   90.00
_cell.angle_gamma   90.00
#
_symmetry.space_group_name_H-M   'P 1'
#
loop_
_entity.id
_entity.type
_entity.pdbx_description
1 polymer ?
#
loop_
_entity_poly.entity_id
_entity_poly.type
_entity_poly.pdbx_seq_one_letter_code
_entity_poly.pdbx_strand_id
1 'polypeptide(L)'
;MKLRSVSITVLFTMMFSLFAFAGFNPQPSYAMSTNLLLGKPYTSSSEADAGYPDTNHKELTDGVEASYLLADTAWQGRFNATSYSFTVDLGKPQTFKNFKTNFYKYTGAGVQIPIQVEFSSSADHSTWITACSVSQQGDDVDVAPVPYRCSAASDITARYVKMTVTSAPSTYSFVDEWEVTPAQVSSSIALSGTFLQPYLANQWTDAEWNTEFQKMKDVGINKLILNWTADSKNKTTVYPTTALAGYTQNTSADLVAKALSKGNIYGVDIYLGLQINQDWFVNYANDATWLSNEANISKKLVEDLRTKYGTNPSLKGFYLPFEVDNLNLPSTTEWDRLISFYQTVGSYIKQQSSSMTVMISPFFNSRGATTANWQTMWEYILSKSPLDIFALQDGIGAGHAETSELDAWFSATKTAINNARPSMQFWDNAETFTDNFKTLDLKTVVADLNAVRPYVSDYISFSFNHYLSPQQVNPLYYATYKDYVLTGALDAAAPTTPTHLSGRAVHSGTNLLNWTPSTDNFGIVGYKIYRNNELVWTAYTNATSFTDSQFHSNTSYRYTVQAFDAAGNYSAQSLPVTVTTYAETNYPTNLASGKKYTSTIPAHPSYPDSGGKLTDGAFGTTASWDEAWRGSNAASPYSFTIDLGSSKSIKEVNANFLQAISAGVLLPETVTFSSSSDNISFKQIGIVHKPAVSSSDQTKTYRLTDLSGITDRYVKVTIEPASIAWTLIDEIQVKQ
;
A
#
# COMPACT_ATOMS: atom_id res chain seq x y z
N MET A 1 16.47 11.12 38.35
CA MET A 1 16.04 9.88 37.72
C MET A 1 15.65 10.28 36.30
N LYS A 2 16.54 10.15 35.33
CA LYS A 2 16.29 10.56 33.95
C LYS A 2 15.56 9.41 33.23
N LEU A 3 14.27 9.56 33.02
CA LEU A 3 13.56 8.76 32.01
C LEU A 3 14.10 9.17 30.64
N ARG A 4 14.89 8.31 30.04
CA ARG A 4 15.21 8.43 28.62
C ARG A 4 13.95 8.04 27.83
N SER A 5 13.38 9.02 27.15
CA SER A 5 12.32 8.82 26.18
C SER A 5 12.83 7.83 25.12
N VAL A 6 12.14 6.71 24.96
CA VAL A 6 12.33 5.82 23.83
C VAL A 6 11.67 6.51 22.64
N SER A 7 12.47 7.23 21.87
CA SER A 7 12.04 7.67 20.55
C SER A 7 11.91 6.42 19.69
N ILE A 8 10.69 5.95 19.46
CA ILE A 8 10.40 5.07 18.33
C ILE A 8 10.53 5.97 17.11
N THR A 9 11.74 6.03 16.58
CA THR A 9 12.01 6.63 15.28
C THR A 9 11.32 5.73 14.25
N VAL A 10 10.15 6.12 13.79
CA VAL A 10 9.54 5.52 12.59
C VAL A 10 10.44 5.93 11.44
N LEU A 11 11.43 5.10 11.20
CA LEU A 11 12.39 5.27 10.11
C LEU A 11 11.65 4.97 8.81
N PHE A 12 11.20 5.99 8.11
CA PHE A 12 10.79 5.88 6.71
C PHE A 12 12.02 5.58 5.83
N THR A 13 12.56 4.39 5.95
CA THR A 13 13.61 3.89 5.05
C THR A 13 13.05 2.73 4.24
N MET A 14 12.92 2.96 2.98
CA MET A 14 12.67 2.09 1.84
C MET A 14 12.70 0.58 2.11
N MET A 15 11.55 -0.07 2.04
CA MET A 15 11.49 -1.49 1.76
C MET A 15 11.48 -1.72 0.26
N PHE A 16 12.54 -2.31 -0.27
CA PHE A 16 12.48 -3.06 -1.52
C PHE A 16 11.89 -4.44 -1.21
N SER A 17 10.60 -4.60 -1.36
CA SER A 17 10.04 -5.93 -1.51
C SER A 17 9.90 -6.22 -3.00
N LEU A 18 10.89 -6.88 -3.58
CA LEU A 18 10.71 -7.62 -4.83
C LEU A 18 9.81 -8.81 -4.49
N PHE A 19 8.50 -8.66 -4.63
CA PHE A 19 7.62 -9.80 -4.79
C PHE A 19 7.92 -10.40 -6.16
N ALA A 20 8.65 -11.53 -6.17
CA ALA A 20 8.59 -12.43 -7.30
C ALA A 20 7.15 -12.94 -7.38
N PHE A 21 6.41 -12.48 -8.37
CA PHE A 21 5.09 -13.00 -8.70
C PHE A 21 5.23 -14.47 -9.08
N ALA A 22 5.01 -15.36 -8.12
CA ALA A 22 4.61 -16.72 -8.43
C ALA A 22 3.18 -16.61 -8.97
N GLY A 23 3.02 -16.99 -10.24
CA GLY A 23 1.84 -16.95 -11.06
C GLY A 23 0.50 -16.77 -10.32
N PHE A 24 0.00 -15.55 -10.29
CA PHE A 24 -1.40 -15.31 -10.02
C PHE A 24 -2.19 -15.77 -11.26
N ASN A 25 -2.89 -16.87 -11.14
CA ASN A 25 -4.04 -17.08 -12.00
C ASN A 25 -4.99 -15.91 -11.74
N PRO A 26 -5.41 -15.15 -12.75
CA PRO A 26 -6.42 -14.12 -12.55
C PRO A 26 -7.70 -14.82 -12.09
N GLN A 27 -7.98 -14.72 -10.79
CA GLN A 27 -9.33 -14.97 -10.31
C GLN A 27 -10.20 -13.88 -10.91
N PRO A 28 -11.40 -14.20 -11.40
CA PRO A 28 -12.29 -13.16 -11.91
C PRO A 28 -12.49 -12.11 -10.82
N SER A 29 -12.15 -10.88 -11.14
CA SER A 29 -12.37 -9.73 -10.26
C SER A 29 -13.88 -9.56 -10.08
N TYR A 30 -14.42 -10.01 -8.96
CA TYR A 30 -15.76 -9.63 -8.54
C TYR A 30 -15.71 -8.18 -8.06
N ALA A 31 -15.62 -7.24 -9.00
CA ALA A 31 -16.03 -5.89 -8.75
C ALA A 31 -17.57 -5.92 -8.68
N MET A 32 -18.13 -5.94 -7.48
CA MET A 32 -19.50 -5.49 -7.30
C MET A 32 -19.49 -3.97 -7.52
N SER A 33 -19.49 -3.58 -8.79
CA SER A 33 -19.61 -2.20 -9.17
C SER A 33 -21.06 -1.77 -8.90
N THR A 34 -21.22 -0.53 -8.51
CA THR A 34 -22.50 0.19 -8.62
C THR A 34 -22.94 0.30 -10.09
N ASN A 35 -22.20 -0.33 -11.00
CA ASN A 35 -22.58 -0.45 -12.39
C ASN A 35 -23.91 -1.21 -12.49
N LEU A 36 -24.97 -0.49 -12.78
CA LEU A 36 -26.31 -1.03 -12.92
C LEU A 36 -26.45 -2.02 -14.08
N LEU A 37 -25.43 -2.08 -14.95
CA LEU A 37 -25.37 -2.96 -16.13
C LEU A 37 -24.68 -4.29 -15.83
N LEU A 38 -23.95 -4.41 -14.73
CA LEU A 38 -23.12 -5.58 -14.45
C LEU A 38 -23.88 -6.90 -14.58
N GLY A 39 -23.36 -7.79 -15.43
CA GLY A 39 -23.90 -9.11 -15.73
C GLY A 39 -25.23 -9.11 -16.51
N LYS A 40 -25.74 -7.95 -16.95
CA LYS A 40 -26.97 -7.87 -17.72
C LYS A 40 -26.71 -8.10 -19.20
N PRO A 41 -27.58 -8.87 -19.89
CA PRO A 41 -27.51 -9.01 -21.33
C PRO A 41 -27.91 -7.69 -22.01
N TYR A 42 -27.35 -7.45 -23.17
CA TYR A 42 -27.73 -6.32 -24.04
C TYR A 42 -28.11 -6.80 -25.45
N THR A 43 -28.77 -5.95 -26.17
CA THR A 43 -28.97 -6.10 -27.61
C THR A 43 -28.08 -5.13 -28.35
N SER A 44 -27.53 -5.57 -29.49
CA SER A 44 -26.73 -4.73 -30.38
C SER A 44 -27.44 -4.54 -31.73
N SER A 45 -27.35 -3.34 -32.30
CA SER A 45 -27.85 -3.04 -33.62
C SER A 45 -26.88 -3.45 -34.74
N SER A 46 -25.67 -3.86 -34.43
CA SER A 46 -24.62 -4.34 -35.32
C SER A 46 -23.81 -5.40 -34.59
N GLU A 47 -23.68 -6.57 -35.20
CA GLU A 47 -22.86 -7.65 -34.64
C GLU A 47 -21.37 -7.30 -34.66
N ALA A 48 -20.62 -7.86 -33.72
CA ALA A 48 -19.16 -7.76 -33.70
C ALA A 48 -18.56 -8.63 -34.81
N ASP A 49 -17.37 -8.25 -35.30
CA ASP A 49 -16.66 -9.02 -36.30
C ASP A 49 -16.18 -10.37 -35.74
N ALA A 50 -16.18 -11.40 -36.56
CA ALA A 50 -15.79 -12.76 -36.15
C ALA A 50 -14.35 -12.87 -35.60
N GLY A 51 -13.47 -11.91 -35.95
CA GLY A 51 -12.11 -11.82 -35.40
C GLY A 51 -12.03 -11.19 -34.02
N TYR A 52 -13.06 -10.48 -33.60
CA TYR A 52 -13.18 -9.77 -32.32
C TYR A 52 -14.64 -9.88 -31.84
N PRO A 53 -15.05 -11.12 -31.53
CA PRO A 53 -16.45 -11.43 -31.28
C PRO A 53 -16.92 -10.88 -29.93
N ASP A 54 -18.22 -10.66 -29.84
CA ASP A 54 -18.95 -10.47 -28.61
C ASP A 54 -19.51 -11.82 -28.13
N THR A 55 -18.94 -12.39 -27.11
CA THR A 55 -19.33 -13.73 -26.63
C THR A 55 -20.54 -13.64 -25.70
N ASN A 56 -21.70 -14.10 -26.16
CA ASN A 56 -22.95 -14.13 -25.40
C ASN A 56 -23.58 -12.75 -25.07
N HIS A 57 -23.25 -11.68 -25.78
CA HIS A 57 -23.78 -10.32 -25.56
C HIS A 57 -23.65 -9.85 -24.09
N LYS A 58 -22.46 -10.03 -23.51
CA LYS A 58 -22.16 -9.65 -22.12
C LYS A 58 -20.82 -8.97 -21.94
N GLU A 59 -19.94 -8.94 -22.91
CA GLU A 59 -18.61 -8.38 -22.76
C GLU A 59 -18.59 -6.89 -22.38
N LEU A 60 -19.64 -6.12 -22.77
CA LEU A 60 -19.79 -4.72 -22.30
C LEU A 60 -20.29 -4.58 -20.86
N THR A 61 -20.64 -5.67 -20.22
CA THR A 61 -21.35 -5.63 -18.92
C THR A 61 -20.86 -6.70 -17.96
N ASP A 62 -19.74 -7.36 -18.26
CA ASP A 62 -19.23 -8.45 -17.44
C ASP A 62 -18.30 -7.97 -16.31
N GLY A 63 -17.93 -6.70 -16.32
CA GLY A 63 -17.05 -6.07 -15.32
C GLY A 63 -15.57 -6.28 -15.62
N VAL A 64 -15.20 -6.78 -16.80
CA VAL A 64 -13.82 -7.01 -17.21
C VAL A 64 -13.35 -5.89 -18.12
N GLU A 65 -12.50 -5.01 -17.63
CA GLU A 65 -11.86 -3.98 -18.46
C GLU A 65 -10.72 -4.59 -19.29
N ALA A 66 -10.74 -4.37 -20.61
CA ALA A 66 -9.71 -4.82 -21.52
C ALA A 66 -8.37 -4.12 -21.29
N SER A 67 -7.29 -4.84 -21.56
CA SER A 67 -5.93 -4.34 -21.46
C SER A 67 -5.51 -3.51 -22.68
N TYR A 68 -4.25 -3.03 -22.68
CA TYR A 68 -3.63 -2.32 -23.82
C TYR A 68 -3.33 -3.19 -25.03
N LEU A 69 -3.63 -4.47 -24.97
CA LEU A 69 -3.36 -5.39 -26.09
C LEU A 69 -4.59 -5.49 -26.97
N LEU A 70 -4.44 -5.23 -28.27
CA LEU A 70 -5.53 -5.42 -29.24
C LEU A 70 -6.03 -6.88 -29.30
N ALA A 71 -5.18 -7.83 -28.89
CA ALA A 71 -5.53 -9.25 -28.83
C ALA A 71 -6.26 -9.65 -27.53
N ASP A 72 -6.55 -8.69 -26.64
CA ASP A 72 -7.34 -8.96 -25.44
C ASP A 72 -8.78 -9.30 -25.84
N THR A 73 -9.28 -10.40 -25.31
CA THR A 73 -10.61 -10.94 -25.65
C THR A 73 -11.77 -10.14 -25.09
N ALA A 74 -11.52 -9.21 -24.16
CA ALA A 74 -12.53 -8.28 -23.68
C ALA A 74 -12.89 -7.18 -24.71
N TRP A 75 -12.03 -6.95 -25.74
CA TRP A 75 -12.37 -6.06 -26.85
C TRP A 75 -13.31 -6.70 -27.84
N GLN A 76 -14.46 -6.08 -28.09
CA GLN A 76 -15.29 -6.40 -29.22
C GLN A 76 -15.12 -5.36 -30.34
N GLY A 77 -14.86 -5.82 -31.58
CA GLY A 77 -14.52 -4.96 -32.70
C GLY A 77 -15.59 -4.95 -33.81
N ARG A 78 -15.74 -3.79 -34.50
CA ARG A 78 -16.61 -3.61 -35.67
C ARG A 78 -15.88 -2.84 -36.75
N PHE A 79 -15.79 -3.42 -37.94
CA PHE A 79 -15.22 -2.73 -39.10
C PHE A 79 -16.29 -1.96 -39.90
N ASN A 80 -15.98 -0.73 -40.27
CA ASN A 80 -16.81 0.14 -41.11
C ASN A 80 -18.27 0.33 -40.60
N ALA A 81 -18.50 0.14 -39.32
CA ALA A 81 -19.78 0.41 -38.67
C ALA A 81 -19.87 1.89 -38.29
N THR A 82 -20.40 2.74 -39.19
CA THR A 82 -20.45 4.19 -38.98
C THR A 82 -21.43 4.64 -37.91
N SER A 83 -22.44 3.83 -37.62
CA SER A 83 -23.35 4.04 -36.47
C SER A 83 -23.88 2.70 -36.00
N TYR A 84 -23.82 2.47 -34.68
CA TYR A 84 -24.36 1.28 -34.02
C TYR A 84 -24.77 1.59 -32.60
N SER A 85 -25.58 0.76 -31.99
CA SER A 85 -26.05 1.00 -30.63
C SER A 85 -26.19 -0.29 -29.82
N PHE A 86 -26.08 -0.14 -28.50
CA PHE A 86 -26.34 -1.18 -27.51
C PHE A 86 -27.49 -0.76 -26.61
N THR A 87 -28.34 -1.69 -26.23
CA THR A 87 -29.49 -1.42 -25.34
C THR A 87 -29.53 -2.46 -24.22
N VAL A 88 -29.66 -1.99 -22.97
CA VAL A 88 -29.80 -2.81 -21.76
C VAL A 88 -31.12 -2.57 -21.09
N ASP A 89 -31.83 -3.65 -20.68
CA ASP A 89 -32.97 -3.61 -19.76
C ASP A 89 -32.45 -3.78 -18.31
N LEU A 90 -32.60 -2.76 -17.49
CA LEU A 90 -32.25 -2.79 -16.07
C LEU A 90 -33.17 -3.69 -15.22
N GLY A 91 -34.26 -4.23 -15.84
CA GLY A 91 -35.23 -5.10 -15.21
C GLY A 91 -36.35 -4.35 -14.46
N LYS A 92 -36.01 -3.22 -13.87
CA LYS A 92 -36.96 -2.29 -13.22
C LYS A 92 -36.39 -0.87 -13.33
N PRO A 93 -37.21 0.18 -13.13
CA PRO A 93 -36.71 1.55 -13.08
C PRO A 93 -35.60 1.69 -12.01
N GLN A 94 -34.48 2.25 -12.41
CA GLN A 94 -33.33 2.57 -11.55
C GLN A 94 -33.00 4.06 -11.68
N THR A 95 -32.44 4.65 -10.64
CA THR A 95 -32.00 6.04 -10.67
C THR A 95 -30.48 6.09 -10.88
N PHE A 96 -30.03 6.82 -11.90
CA PHE A 96 -28.63 6.94 -12.31
C PHE A 96 -28.33 8.31 -12.90
N LYS A 97 -27.03 8.61 -13.07
CA LYS A 97 -26.60 9.90 -13.59
C LYS A 97 -25.38 9.81 -14.49
N ASN A 98 -24.46 8.87 -14.23
CA ASN A 98 -23.14 8.83 -14.88
C ASN A 98 -23.08 7.65 -15.84
N PHE A 99 -22.34 7.88 -16.94
CA PHE A 99 -22.11 6.91 -18.00
C PHE A 99 -20.61 6.86 -18.33
N LYS A 100 -20.08 5.65 -18.54
CA LYS A 100 -18.69 5.40 -18.96
C LYS A 100 -18.67 4.22 -19.92
N THR A 101 -17.80 4.29 -20.92
CA THR A 101 -17.38 3.16 -21.75
C THR A 101 -15.96 3.42 -22.26
N ASN A 102 -15.24 2.38 -22.66
CA ASN A 102 -13.87 2.50 -23.17
C ASN A 102 -13.84 2.15 -24.66
N PHE A 103 -13.03 2.88 -25.43
CA PHE A 103 -12.71 2.56 -26.82
C PHE A 103 -11.20 2.43 -26.99
N TYR A 104 -10.77 1.55 -27.88
CA TYR A 104 -9.35 1.40 -28.17
C TYR A 104 -8.92 2.29 -29.32
N LYS A 105 -7.78 2.97 -29.19
CA LYS A 105 -7.14 3.74 -30.23
C LYS A 105 -5.84 3.06 -30.66
N TYR A 106 -5.74 2.73 -31.95
CA TYR A 106 -4.50 2.24 -32.55
C TYR A 106 -4.45 2.62 -34.04
N THR A 107 -4.03 3.86 -34.28
CA THR A 107 -4.04 4.48 -35.62
C THR A 107 -3.25 3.64 -36.64
N GLY A 108 -2.10 3.08 -36.23
CA GLY A 108 -1.26 2.23 -37.07
C GLY A 108 -1.94 0.92 -37.52
N ALA A 109 -2.94 0.43 -36.79
CA ALA A 109 -3.72 -0.76 -37.14
C ALA A 109 -5.10 -0.42 -37.74
N GLY A 110 -5.39 0.84 -38.01
CA GLY A 110 -6.68 1.29 -38.56
C GLY A 110 -7.81 1.28 -37.54
N VAL A 111 -7.47 1.25 -36.25
CA VAL A 111 -8.44 1.33 -35.14
C VAL A 111 -8.56 2.79 -34.70
N GLN A 112 -9.78 3.33 -34.80
CA GLN A 112 -10.09 4.70 -34.45
C GLN A 112 -11.13 4.77 -33.34
N ILE A 113 -10.99 5.78 -32.47
CA ILE A 113 -12.01 6.08 -31.49
C ILE A 113 -13.24 6.72 -32.15
N PRO A 114 -14.44 6.57 -31.56
CA PRO A 114 -15.66 7.16 -32.10
C PRO A 114 -15.59 8.69 -32.20
N ILE A 115 -16.24 9.23 -33.24
CA ILE A 115 -16.48 10.66 -33.39
C ILE A 115 -17.37 11.17 -32.25
N GLN A 116 -18.39 10.37 -31.89
CA GLN A 116 -19.33 10.69 -30.81
C GLN A 116 -19.90 9.43 -30.20
N VAL A 117 -20.13 9.47 -28.89
CA VAL A 117 -20.92 8.49 -28.14
C VAL A 117 -22.06 9.22 -27.45
N GLU A 118 -23.30 8.81 -27.69
CA GLU A 118 -24.50 9.31 -27.06
C GLU A 118 -25.07 8.27 -26.11
N PHE A 119 -25.40 8.69 -24.90
CA PHE A 119 -26.12 7.88 -23.92
C PHE A 119 -27.55 8.39 -23.78
N SER A 120 -28.51 7.48 -23.87
CA SER A 120 -29.95 7.78 -23.80
C SER A 120 -30.65 6.84 -22.82
N SER A 121 -31.78 7.25 -22.30
CA SER A 121 -32.60 6.47 -21.38
C SER A 121 -34.06 6.41 -21.84
N SER A 122 -34.77 5.37 -21.41
CA SER A 122 -36.20 5.18 -21.72
C SER A 122 -36.92 4.50 -20.56
N ALA A 123 -38.15 4.92 -20.30
CA ALA A 123 -39.02 4.25 -19.36
C ALA A 123 -39.80 3.08 -19.99
N ASP A 124 -40.05 3.15 -21.31
CA ASP A 124 -41.03 2.33 -22.04
C ASP A 124 -40.41 1.55 -23.23
N HIS A 125 -39.08 1.65 -23.44
CA HIS A 125 -38.32 1.07 -24.55
C HIS A 125 -38.70 1.65 -25.93
N SER A 126 -39.57 2.66 -26.00
CA SER A 126 -40.05 3.27 -27.25
C SER A 126 -39.61 4.72 -27.39
N THR A 127 -39.74 5.50 -26.32
CA THR A 127 -39.35 6.91 -26.25
C THR A 127 -38.01 7.07 -25.60
N TRP A 128 -37.02 7.55 -26.37
CA TRP A 128 -35.63 7.72 -25.89
C TRP A 128 -35.32 9.18 -25.65
N ILE A 129 -34.72 9.48 -24.51
CA ILE A 129 -34.28 10.82 -24.11
C ILE A 129 -32.77 10.78 -23.96
N THR A 130 -32.07 11.64 -24.68
CA THR A 130 -30.63 11.79 -24.56
C THR A 130 -30.28 12.27 -23.15
N ALA A 131 -29.47 11.49 -22.45
CA ALA A 131 -28.96 11.79 -21.11
C ALA A 131 -27.73 12.73 -21.22
N CYS A 132 -26.76 12.34 -22.04
CA CYS A 132 -25.57 13.13 -22.35
C CYS A 132 -24.84 12.53 -23.57
N SER A 133 -23.85 13.28 -24.10
CA SER A 133 -23.01 12.81 -25.20
C SER A 133 -21.57 13.25 -25.02
N VAL A 134 -20.64 12.48 -25.59
CA VAL A 134 -19.20 12.75 -25.59
C VAL A 134 -18.71 12.73 -27.02
N SER A 135 -18.04 13.80 -27.45
CA SER A 135 -17.34 13.87 -28.73
C SER A 135 -15.89 13.47 -28.60
N GLN A 136 -15.28 13.05 -29.72
CA GLN A 136 -13.88 12.71 -29.80
C GLN A 136 -12.99 13.80 -29.20
N GLN A 137 -12.02 13.39 -28.36
CA GLN A 137 -10.98 14.25 -27.82
C GLN A 137 -9.76 14.24 -28.73
N GLY A 138 -9.15 15.41 -28.98
CA GLY A 138 -8.06 15.54 -29.98
C GLY A 138 -6.70 14.97 -29.53
N ASP A 139 -6.46 14.88 -28.22
CA ASP A 139 -5.14 14.60 -27.64
C ASP A 139 -5.02 13.18 -27.05
N ASP A 140 -5.85 12.24 -27.50
CA ASP A 140 -5.86 10.87 -26.98
C ASP A 140 -4.57 10.10 -27.33
N VAL A 141 -4.05 9.39 -26.35
CA VAL A 141 -2.85 8.55 -26.53
C VAL A 141 -3.13 7.43 -27.53
N ASP A 142 -2.22 7.21 -28.50
CA ASP A 142 -2.30 6.09 -29.42
C ASP A 142 -1.86 4.77 -28.73
N VAL A 143 -2.40 3.65 -29.21
CA VAL A 143 -2.19 2.30 -28.62
C VAL A 143 -2.65 2.24 -27.16
N ALA A 144 -3.85 2.74 -26.87
CA ALA A 144 -4.41 2.79 -25.50
C ALA A 144 -5.94 2.75 -25.50
N PRO A 145 -6.55 2.26 -24.39
CA PRO A 145 -7.96 2.48 -24.10
C PRO A 145 -8.24 3.98 -23.89
N VAL A 146 -9.29 4.49 -24.49
CA VAL A 146 -9.76 5.87 -24.35
C VAL A 146 -11.15 5.87 -23.73
N PRO A 147 -11.32 6.39 -22.50
CA PRO A 147 -12.62 6.41 -21.83
C PRO A 147 -13.52 7.55 -22.37
N TYR A 148 -14.75 7.21 -22.71
CA TYR A 148 -15.82 8.14 -23.01
C TYR A 148 -16.76 8.22 -21.80
N ARG A 149 -16.81 9.39 -21.17
CA ARG A 149 -17.54 9.63 -19.91
C ARG A 149 -18.37 10.88 -20.00
N CYS A 150 -19.61 10.79 -19.51
CA CYS A 150 -20.43 11.97 -19.25
C CYS A 150 -21.42 11.74 -18.12
N SER A 151 -21.96 12.83 -17.61
CA SER A 151 -23.02 12.84 -16.61
C SER A 151 -24.24 13.58 -17.14
N ALA A 152 -25.43 13.05 -16.87
CA ALA A 152 -26.67 13.78 -17.12
C ALA A 152 -26.75 15.07 -16.27
N ALA A 153 -27.48 16.05 -16.73
CA ALA A 153 -27.66 17.31 -15.99
C ALA A 153 -28.36 17.11 -14.64
N SER A 154 -29.25 16.11 -14.56
CA SER A 154 -29.96 15.70 -13.33
C SER A 154 -30.08 14.19 -13.26
N ASP A 155 -30.43 13.67 -12.08
CA ASP A 155 -30.71 12.26 -11.91
C ASP A 155 -31.84 11.79 -12.85
N ILE A 156 -31.62 10.62 -13.44
CA ILE A 156 -32.55 10.00 -14.37
C ILE A 156 -33.11 8.75 -13.70
N THR A 157 -34.44 8.57 -13.76
CA THR A 157 -35.09 7.31 -13.35
C THR A 157 -35.66 6.64 -14.58
N ALA A 158 -35.08 5.52 -15.02
CA ALA A 158 -35.53 4.80 -16.21
C ALA A 158 -35.25 3.29 -16.07
N ARG A 159 -35.92 2.48 -16.89
CA ARG A 159 -35.68 1.04 -16.96
C ARG A 159 -34.73 0.63 -18.06
N TYR A 160 -34.64 1.39 -19.14
CA TYR A 160 -33.81 1.06 -20.28
C TYR A 160 -32.74 2.13 -20.49
N VAL A 161 -31.55 1.69 -20.85
CA VAL A 161 -30.45 2.56 -21.26
C VAL A 161 -29.91 2.15 -22.62
N LYS A 162 -29.49 3.12 -23.41
CA LYS A 162 -28.94 2.91 -24.75
C LYS A 162 -27.67 3.74 -24.92
N MET A 163 -26.64 3.11 -25.47
CA MET A 163 -25.42 3.74 -25.96
C MET A 163 -25.43 3.71 -27.48
N THR A 164 -25.30 4.87 -28.12
CA THR A 164 -25.18 5.00 -29.57
C THR A 164 -23.80 5.51 -29.91
N VAL A 165 -23.09 4.77 -30.75
CA VAL A 165 -21.71 5.06 -31.18
C VAL A 165 -21.74 5.54 -32.63
N THR A 166 -21.07 6.67 -32.88
CA THR A 166 -20.82 7.18 -34.25
C THR A 166 -19.33 7.14 -34.54
N SER A 167 -18.92 6.37 -35.53
CA SER A 167 -17.53 6.11 -35.91
C SER A 167 -17.21 6.60 -37.32
N ALA A 168 -15.93 6.76 -37.63
CA ALA A 168 -15.45 7.11 -38.96
C ALA A 168 -15.63 5.91 -39.92
N PRO A 169 -15.94 6.15 -41.22
CA PRO A 169 -16.01 5.10 -42.19
C PRO A 169 -14.65 4.47 -42.48
N SER A 170 -14.66 3.22 -42.85
CA SER A 170 -13.45 2.44 -43.25
C SER A 170 -12.44 2.26 -42.11
N THR A 171 -12.88 2.32 -40.85
CA THR A 171 -12.07 2.08 -39.64
C THR A 171 -12.66 0.99 -38.79
N TYR A 172 -11.83 0.38 -37.93
CA TYR A 172 -12.31 -0.42 -36.82
C TYR A 172 -12.70 0.48 -35.65
N SER A 173 -13.77 0.12 -34.97
CA SER A 173 -14.16 0.64 -33.67
C SER A 173 -14.18 -0.51 -32.67
N PHE A 174 -13.33 -0.44 -31.66
CA PHE A 174 -13.26 -1.40 -30.57
C PHE A 174 -13.86 -0.79 -29.31
N VAL A 175 -14.78 -1.49 -28.67
CA VAL A 175 -15.46 -1.06 -27.47
C VAL A 175 -15.36 -2.14 -26.40
N ASP A 176 -15.25 -1.68 -25.16
CA ASP A 176 -15.17 -2.49 -23.97
C ASP A 176 -15.91 -1.80 -22.81
N GLU A 177 -16.38 -2.57 -21.89
CA GLU A 177 -17.10 -2.27 -20.66
C GLU A 177 -17.94 -0.98 -20.67
N TRP A 178 -19.24 -1.13 -20.49
CA TRP A 178 -20.19 -0.04 -20.38
C TRP A 178 -20.73 0.05 -18.95
N GLU A 179 -20.54 1.18 -18.30
CA GLU A 179 -20.96 1.45 -16.95
C GLU A 179 -22.07 2.51 -16.92
N VAL A 180 -23.11 2.26 -16.14
CA VAL A 180 -24.14 3.23 -15.77
C VAL A 180 -24.24 3.23 -14.25
N THR A 181 -23.94 4.38 -13.63
CA THR A 181 -23.86 4.47 -12.17
C THR A 181 -24.79 5.58 -11.64
N PRO A 182 -25.27 5.48 -10.38
CA PRO A 182 -26.01 6.54 -9.71
C PRO A 182 -25.24 7.87 -9.67
N ALA A 183 -25.92 8.96 -9.35
CA ALA A 183 -25.24 10.19 -8.95
C ALA A 183 -24.34 9.87 -7.76
N GLN A 184 -23.15 10.46 -7.74
CA GLN A 184 -22.37 10.42 -6.50
C GLN A 184 -23.22 11.04 -5.39
N VAL A 185 -23.45 10.31 -4.32
CA VAL A 185 -24.07 10.88 -3.12
C VAL A 185 -23.07 11.87 -2.56
N SER A 186 -23.33 13.16 -2.68
CA SER A 186 -22.43 14.25 -2.30
C SER A 186 -22.16 14.36 -0.79
N SER A 187 -22.40 13.29 -0.03
CA SER A 187 -22.26 13.25 1.43
C SER A 187 -21.17 12.30 1.95
N SER A 188 -20.60 11.45 1.10
CA SER A 188 -19.48 10.60 1.55
C SER A 188 -18.22 11.45 1.69
N ILE A 189 -17.60 11.38 2.87
CA ILE A 189 -16.28 11.95 3.09
C ILE A 189 -15.28 11.00 2.48
N ALA A 190 -14.51 11.46 1.51
CA ALA A 190 -13.57 10.64 0.78
C ALA A 190 -12.22 11.35 0.61
N LEU A 191 -11.18 10.57 0.40
CA LEU A 191 -9.83 11.07 0.12
C LEU A 191 -9.83 11.84 -1.21
N SER A 192 -9.31 13.05 -1.18
CA SER A 192 -9.14 13.92 -2.35
C SER A 192 -7.69 13.98 -2.82
N GLY A 193 -6.75 13.48 -2.02
CA GLY A 193 -5.32 13.50 -2.34
C GLY A 193 -4.57 12.33 -1.70
N THR A 194 -3.32 12.16 -2.14
CA THR A 194 -2.46 11.09 -1.64
C THR A 194 -0.98 11.45 -1.77
N PHE A 195 -0.16 10.90 -0.89
CA PHE A 195 1.29 10.88 -1.05
C PHE A 195 1.73 9.74 -1.95
N LEU A 196 2.76 9.98 -2.77
CA LEU A 196 3.48 8.94 -3.51
C LEU A 196 4.96 9.00 -3.16
N GLN A 197 5.48 7.96 -2.55
CA GLN A 197 6.91 7.83 -2.31
C GLN A 197 7.62 7.39 -3.60
N PRO A 198 8.69 8.08 -4.03
CA PRO A 198 9.33 7.85 -5.33
C PRO A 198 9.82 6.42 -5.56
N TYR A 199 10.27 5.73 -4.52
CA TYR A 199 10.76 4.36 -4.67
C TYR A 199 9.68 3.39 -5.14
N LEU A 200 8.41 3.64 -4.80
CA LEU A 200 7.28 2.81 -5.22
C LEU A 200 7.13 2.86 -6.74
N ALA A 201 7.26 4.06 -7.30
CA ALA A 201 7.04 4.31 -8.72
C ALA A 201 8.31 4.16 -9.59
N ASN A 202 9.47 3.89 -8.98
CA ASN A 202 10.75 3.88 -9.69
C ASN A 202 10.83 2.86 -10.84
N GLN A 203 10.10 1.76 -10.72
CA GLN A 203 10.05 0.70 -11.75
C GLN A 203 8.76 0.70 -12.55
N TRP A 204 7.84 1.63 -12.31
CA TRP A 204 6.58 1.65 -13.02
C TRP A 204 6.76 1.92 -14.51
N THR A 205 6.15 1.09 -15.32
CA THR A 205 5.94 1.32 -16.75
C THR A 205 4.93 2.45 -16.96
N ASP A 206 4.85 2.97 -18.18
CA ASP A 206 3.83 3.96 -18.54
C ASP A 206 2.40 3.45 -18.34
N ALA A 207 2.19 2.16 -18.52
CA ALA A 207 0.92 1.50 -18.27
C ALA A 207 0.54 1.52 -16.76
N GLU A 208 1.49 1.20 -15.89
CA GLU A 208 1.26 1.24 -14.44
C GLU A 208 1.01 2.67 -13.94
N TRP A 209 1.75 3.67 -14.47
CA TRP A 209 1.46 5.07 -14.20
C TRP A 209 0.04 5.48 -14.63
N ASN A 210 -0.40 5.06 -15.82
CA ASN A 210 -1.75 5.34 -16.31
C ASN A 210 -2.80 4.66 -15.41
N THR A 211 -2.58 3.40 -15.07
CA THR A 211 -3.46 2.62 -14.20
C THR A 211 -3.61 3.30 -12.84
N GLU A 212 -2.50 3.69 -12.22
CA GLU A 212 -2.53 4.33 -10.90
C GLU A 212 -3.32 5.64 -10.90
N PHE A 213 -3.03 6.54 -11.85
CA PHE A 213 -3.74 7.81 -11.95
C PHE A 213 -5.23 7.63 -12.32
N GLN A 214 -5.54 6.61 -13.12
CA GLN A 214 -6.94 6.26 -13.41
C GLN A 214 -7.64 5.77 -12.14
N LYS A 215 -7.03 4.88 -11.36
CA LYS A 215 -7.61 4.37 -10.11
C LYS A 215 -7.78 5.48 -9.06
N MET A 216 -6.84 6.41 -8.95
CA MET A 216 -6.98 7.62 -8.14
C MET A 216 -8.21 8.43 -8.58
N LYS A 217 -8.32 8.73 -9.87
CA LYS A 217 -9.43 9.49 -10.43
C LYS A 217 -10.79 8.82 -10.20
N ASP A 218 -10.86 7.49 -10.32
CA ASP A 218 -12.08 6.72 -10.15
C ASP A 218 -12.67 6.83 -8.72
N VAL A 219 -11.85 7.16 -7.74
CA VAL A 219 -12.25 7.38 -6.35
C VAL A 219 -12.18 8.86 -5.90
N GLY A 220 -12.05 9.78 -6.86
CA GLY A 220 -12.10 11.23 -6.59
C GLY A 220 -10.79 11.86 -6.12
N ILE A 221 -9.68 11.12 -6.10
CA ILE A 221 -8.36 11.66 -5.77
C ILE A 221 -7.86 12.53 -6.92
N ASN A 222 -7.70 13.81 -6.66
CA ASN A 222 -7.30 14.84 -7.62
C ASN A 222 -6.05 15.62 -7.19
N LYS A 223 -5.35 15.17 -6.15
CA LYS A 223 -4.07 15.74 -5.68
C LYS A 223 -3.07 14.61 -5.45
N LEU A 224 -1.84 14.83 -5.91
CA LEU A 224 -0.72 13.92 -5.64
C LEU A 224 0.44 14.72 -5.06
N ILE A 225 0.94 14.28 -3.92
CA ILE A 225 2.15 14.80 -3.30
C ILE A 225 3.28 13.80 -3.59
N LEU A 226 4.17 14.12 -4.55
CA LEU A 226 5.39 13.35 -4.73
C LEU A 226 6.28 13.62 -3.51
N ASN A 227 6.43 12.63 -2.64
CA ASN A 227 6.86 12.85 -1.25
C ASN A 227 8.22 13.56 -1.13
N TRP A 228 9.17 13.26 -2.04
CA TRP A 228 10.44 13.98 -2.16
C TRP A 228 10.98 13.96 -3.58
N THR A 229 11.78 14.95 -3.94
CA THR A 229 12.50 15.01 -5.21
C THR A 229 14.00 14.80 -5.06
N ALA A 230 14.52 14.91 -3.82
CA ALA A 230 15.93 14.68 -3.50
C ALA A 230 16.10 14.06 -2.10
N ASP A 231 17.27 13.44 -1.89
CA ASP A 231 17.80 13.04 -0.58
C ASP A 231 19.14 13.77 -0.39
N SER A 232 19.16 14.73 0.55
CA SER A 232 20.34 15.56 0.75
C SER A 232 21.47 14.84 1.51
N LYS A 233 21.15 13.84 2.32
CA LYS A 233 22.13 13.00 3.00
C LYS A 233 22.88 12.10 2.02
N ASN A 234 22.15 11.41 1.16
CA ASN A 234 22.72 10.48 0.18
C ASN A 234 23.10 11.18 -1.14
N LYS A 235 22.80 12.46 -1.29
CA LYS A 235 23.04 13.26 -2.50
C LYS A 235 22.46 12.62 -3.75
N THR A 236 21.17 12.26 -3.67
CA THR A 236 20.45 11.67 -4.80
C THR A 236 19.22 12.49 -5.16
N THR A 237 18.76 12.33 -6.42
CA THR A 237 17.52 12.93 -6.92
C THR A 237 16.70 11.90 -7.68
N VAL A 238 15.39 12.14 -7.81
CA VAL A 238 14.49 11.27 -8.59
C VAL A 238 14.17 11.85 -9.97
N TYR A 239 14.94 12.83 -10.38
CA TYR A 239 14.88 13.50 -11.68
C TYR A 239 16.29 13.92 -12.12
N PRO A 240 16.57 14.11 -13.41
CA PRO A 240 17.89 14.52 -13.88
C PRO A 240 18.18 15.97 -13.53
N THR A 241 19.28 16.27 -12.84
CA THR A 241 19.70 17.63 -12.53
C THR A 241 21.23 17.79 -12.52
N THR A 242 21.69 19.00 -12.87
CA THR A 242 23.07 19.46 -12.74
C THR A 242 23.18 20.65 -11.78
N ALA A 243 22.08 21.14 -11.27
CA ALA A 243 22.03 22.30 -10.38
C ALA A 243 22.54 22.00 -8.96
N LEU A 244 22.50 20.75 -8.56
CA LEU A 244 22.99 20.27 -7.27
C LEU A 244 24.34 19.55 -7.43
N ALA A 245 25.41 20.23 -7.07
CA ALA A 245 26.78 19.68 -7.21
C ALA A 245 26.95 18.40 -6.37
N GLY A 246 27.40 17.32 -7.01
CA GLY A 246 27.66 16.02 -6.38
C GLY A 246 26.41 15.15 -6.17
N TYR A 247 25.24 15.56 -6.65
CA TYR A 247 24.04 14.73 -6.65
C TYR A 247 23.98 13.86 -7.91
N THR A 248 23.41 12.68 -7.75
CA THR A 248 23.16 11.74 -8.86
C THR A 248 21.70 11.31 -8.87
N GLN A 249 21.13 11.11 -10.05
CA GLN A 249 19.80 10.52 -10.16
C GLN A 249 19.85 9.04 -9.78
N ASN A 250 19.01 8.62 -8.84
CA ASN A 250 18.93 7.23 -8.34
C ASN A 250 17.73 6.47 -8.90
N THR A 251 16.99 7.05 -9.86
CA THR A 251 15.84 6.45 -10.52
C THR A 251 16.13 6.21 -12.00
N SER A 252 15.51 5.16 -12.57
CA SER A 252 15.66 4.81 -13.99
C SER A 252 14.97 5.81 -14.94
N ALA A 253 13.97 6.53 -14.43
CA ALA A 253 13.19 7.52 -15.14
C ALA A 253 13.14 8.85 -14.38
N ASP A 254 12.73 9.91 -15.07
CA ASP A 254 12.41 11.20 -14.46
C ASP A 254 11.01 11.12 -13.84
N LEU A 255 10.94 10.84 -12.53
CA LEU A 255 9.67 10.65 -11.83
C LEU A 255 8.90 11.97 -11.68
N VAL A 256 9.58 13.12 -11.66
CA VAL A 256 8.93 14.44 -11.64
C VAL A 256 8.20 14.68 -12.95
N ALA A 257 8.88 14.47 -14.09
CA ALA A 257 8.25 14.61 -15.39
C ALA A 257 7.07 13.65 -15.58
N LYS A 258 7.21 12.40 -15.11
CA LYS A 258 6.13 11.39 -15.14
C LYS A 258 4.92 11.85 -14.34
N ALA A 259 5.07 12.21 -13.07
CA ALA A 259 3.98 12.67 -12.22
C ALA A 259 3.25 13.89 -12.83
N LEU A 260 4.02 14.90 -13.29
CA LEU A 260 3.45 16.10 -13.87
C LEU A 260 2.72 15.83 -15.20
N SER A 261 3.29 14.96 -16.06
CA SER A 261 2.63 14.57 -17.31
C SER A 261 1.31 13.85 -17.05
N LYS A 262 1.30 12.89 -16.12
CA LYS A 262 0.06 12.19 -15.75
C LYS A 262 -0.92 13.13 -15.03
N GLY A 263 -0.42 14.06 -14.21
CA GLY A 263 -1.24 15.12 -13.62
C GLY A 263 -2.05 15.90 -14.66
N ASN A 264 -1.42 16.28 -15.75
CA ASN A 264 -2.10 16.97 -16.87
C ASN A 264 -3.15 16.09 -17.55
N ILE A 265 -2.81 14.81 -17.82
CA ILE A 265 -3.71 13.89 -18.55
C ILE A 265 -4.96 13.58 -17.71
N TYR A 266 -4.78 13.35 -16.41
CA TYR A 266 -5.87 12.89 -15.54
C TYR A 266 -6.54 14.02 -14.73
N GLY A 267 -6.06 15.25 -14.84
CA GLY A 267 -6.57 16.40 -14.07
C GLY A 267 -6.22 16.30 -12.59
N VAL A 268 -5.00 15.87 -12.27
CA VAL A 268 -4.50 15.73 -10.90
C VAL A 268 -3.49 16.86 -10.62
N ASP A 269 -3.72 17.60 -9.55
CA ASP A 269 -2.82 18.63 -9.06
C ASP A 269 -1.59 17.99 -8.39
N ILE A 270 -0.39 18.41 -8.77
CA ILE A 270 0.87 17.83 -8.30
C ILE A 270 1.59 18.81 -7.36
N TYR A 271 1.96 18.30 -6.20
CA TYR A 271 2.82 18.98 -5.23
C TYR A 271 4.16 18.22 -5.18
N LEU A 272 5.28 18.93 -5.30
CA LEU A 272 6.60 18.35 -5.29
C LEU A 272 7.23 18.50 -3.91
N GLY A 273 7.49 17.37 -3.24
CA GLY A 273 8.31 17.35 -2.03
C GLY A 273 9.75 17.75 -2.37
N LEU A 274 10.35 18.61 -1.55
CA LEU A 274 11.73 19.04 -1.76
C LEU A 274 12.70 17.90 -1.37
N GLN A 275 13.58 18.09 -0.42
CA GLN A 275 14.47 17.01 0.00
C GLN A 275 14.06 16.37 1.32
N ILE A 276 14.32 15.07 1.42
CA ILE A 276 14.42 14.36 2.69
C ILE A 276 15.88 14.34 3.17
N ASN A 277 16.05 14.18 4.49
CA ASN A 277 17.33 13.90 5.12
C ASN A 277 17.08 13.17 6.44
N GLN A 278 17.55 11.93 6.56
CA GLN A 278 17.36 11.12 7.77
C GLN A 278 17.96 11.73 9.03
N ASP A 279 18.93 12.63 8.89
CA ASP A 279 19.51 13.35 10.03
C ASP A 279 18.51 14.35 10.64
N TRP A 280 17.37 14.63 10.01
CA TRP A 280 16.25 15.37 10.61
C TRP A 280 15.81 14.76 11.93
N PHE A 281 15.59 13.45 11.97
CA PHE A 281 15.15 12.73 13.18
C PHE A 281 16.22 12.62 14.29
N VAL A 282 17.42 13.11 14.03
CA VAL A 282 18.50 13.25 15.04
C VAL A 282 18.66 14.72 15.44
N ASN A 283 18.70 15.61 14.45
CA ASN A 283 18.99 17.02 14.62
C ASN A 283 17.76 17.85 14.96
N TYR A 284 16.60 17.52 14.36
CA TYR A 284 15.41 18.36 14.37
C TYR A 284 15.78 19.85 14.11
N ALA A 285 15.23 20.78 14.88
CA ALA A 285 15.64 22.19 14.85
C ALA A 285 16.76 22.54 15.85
N ASN A 286 17.49 21.55 16.41
CA ASN A 286 18.54 21.80 17.40
C ASN A 286 19.84 22.30 16.77
N ASP A 287 20.17 21.92 15.53
CA ASP A 287 21.34 22.37 14.79
C ASP A 287 20.95 23.44 13.75
N ALA A 288 21.18 24.72 14.12
CA ALA A 288 20.88 25.84 13.26
C ALA A 288 21.70 25.88 11.97
N THR A 289 22.95 25.40 12.02
CA THR A 289 23.83 25.38 10.85
C THR A 289 23.39 24.32 9.86
N TRP A 290 23.07 23.13 10.33
CA TRP A 290 22.54 22.05 9.53
C TRP A 290 21.22 22.48 8.86
N LEU A 291 20.29 23.04 9.62
CA LEU A 291 18.98 23.48 9.13
C LEU A 291 19.10 24.60 8.08
N SER A 292 20.06 25.53 8.27
CA SER A 292 20.35 26.57 7.30
C SER A 292 20.95 26.02 6.00
N ASN A 293 21.78 24.95 6.08
CA ASN A 293 22.29 24.28 4.90
C ASN A 293 21.16 23.56 4.14
N GLU A 294 20.25 22.89 4.83
CA GLU A 294 19.08 22.26 4.23
C GLU A 294 18.16 23.29 3.57
N ALA A 295 17.97 24.47 4.19
CA ALA A 295 17.20 25.56 3.57
C ALA A 295 17.83 26.06 2.23
N ASN A 296 19.18 26.10 2.18
CA ASN A 296 19.87 26.47 0.95
C ASN A 296 19.77 25.40 -0.14
N ILE A 297 19.75 24.12 0.23
CA ILE A 297 19.49 23.00 -0.69
C ILE A 297 18.05 23.11 -1.23
N SER A 298 17.07 23.33 -0.34
CA SER A 298 15.67 23.55 -0.72
C SER A 298 15.52 24.65 -1.76
N LYS A 299 16.19 25.79 -1.58
CA LYS A 299 16.15 26.91 -2.55
C LYS A 299 16.68 26.49 -3.93
N LYS A 300 17.80 25.78 -3.98
CA LYS A 300 18.37 25.27 -5.25
C LYS A 300 17.42 24.29 -5.93
N LEU A 301 16.77 23.41 -5.15
CA LEU A 301 15.76 22.49 -5.67
C LEU A 301 14.57 23.26 -6.27
N VAL A 302 14.04 24.25 -5.56
CA VAL A 302 12.93 25.09 -6.06
C VAL A 302 13.31 25.76 -7.36
N GLU A 303 14.52 26.36 -7.44
CA GLU A 303 15.01 27.01 -8.65
C GLU A 303 15.12 26.05 -9.83
N ASP A 304 15.72 24.87 -9.63
CA ASP A 304 15.90 23.86 -10.68
C ASP A 304 14.57 23.26 -11.14
N LEU A 305 13.71 22.86 -10.20
CA LEU A 305 12.38 22.30 -10.49
C LEU A 305 11.49 23.32 -11.22
N ARG A 306 11.55 24.60 -10.83
CA ARG A 306 10.84 25.67 -11.50
C ARG A 306 11.37 25.94 -12.91
N THR A 307 12.68 25.90 -13.08
CA THR A 307 13.31 26.09 -14.39
C THR A 307 12.92 24.98 -15.36
N LYS A 308 12.90 23.72 -14.88
CA LYS A 308 12.61 22.55 -15.72
C LYS A 308 11.11 22.32 -15.97
N TYR A 309 10.29 22.49 -14.94
CA TYR A 309 8.89 22.06 -14.95
C TYR A 309 7.88 23.17 -14.63
N GLY A 310 8.34 24.38 -14.38
CA GLY A 310 7.51 25.47 -13.85
C GLY A 310 6.39 25.96 -14.77
N THR A 311 6.41 25.61 -16.04
CA THR A 311 5.34 25.90 -16.99
C THR A 311 4.25 24.82 -17.03
N ASN A 312 4.47 23.69 -16.33
CA ASN A 312 3.51 22.60 -16.31
C ASN A 312 2.27 23.01 -15.49
N PRO A 313 1.05 22.96 -16.06
CA PRO A 313 -0.16 23.43 -15.39
C PRO A 313 -0.60 22.59 -14.20
N SER A 314 -0.17 21.33 -14.10
CA SER A 314 -0.48 20.48 -12.95
C SER A 314 0.40 20.77 -11.72
N LEU A 315 1.54 21.46 -11.86
CA LEU A 315 2.38 21.84 -10.73
C LEU A 315 1.72 22.97 -9.91
N LYS A 316 1.33 22.69 -8.66
CA LYS A 316 0.61 23.62 -7.80
C LYS A 316 1.42 24.17 -6.63
N GLY A 317 2.42 23.41 -6.17
CA GLY A 317 3.20 23.86 -5.03
C GLY A 317 4.31 22.91 -4.65
N PHE A 318 4.91 23.22 -3.50
CA PHE A 318 6.00 22.44 -2.91
C PHE A 318 5.62 21.96 -1.52
N TYR A 319 5.98 20.74 -1.22
CA TYR A 319 5.90 20.13 0.09
C TYR A 319 7.28 20.17 0.76
N LEU A 320 7.32 20.54 2.04
CA LEU A 320 8.53 20.57 2.87
C LEU A 320 8.53 19.29 3.73
N PRO A 321 9.35 18.27 3.40
CA PRO A 321 9.24 16.92 3.98
C PRO A 321 9.74 16.75 5.41
N PHE A 322 10.30 17.78 6.06
CA PHE A 322 10.75 17.67 7.44
C PHE A 322 9.56 17.66 8.39
N GLU A 323 9.27 16.47 8.92
CA GLU A 323 8.13 16.23 9.79
C GLU A 323 8.37 16.82 11.18
N VAL A 324 7.51 17.74 11.56
CA VAL A 324 7.53 18.41 12.86
C VAL A 324 6.57 17.72 13.81
N ASP A 325 6.99 17.50 15.04
CA ASP A 325 6.19 16.82 16.06
C ASP A 325 6.06 17.63 17.37
N ASN A 326 5.29 17.09 18.31
CA ASN A 326 5.05 17.69 19.63
C ASN A 326 6.00 17.19 20.72
N LEU A 327 7.08 16.49 20.38
CA LEU A 327 8.03 15.88 21.31
C LEU A 327 9.40 16.53 21.27
N ASN A 328 9.86 16.90 20.05
CA ASN A 328 11.27 17.23 19.77
C ASN A 328 11.54 18.71 19.56
N LEU A 329 10.56 19.58 19.83
CA LEU A 329 10.65 21.04 19.74
C LEU A 329 10.22 21.70 21.06
N PRO A 330 11.00 21.55 22.15
CA PRO A 330 10.57 21.87 23.51
C PRO A 330 10.50 23.36 23.82
N SER A 331 11.11 24.25 23.01
CA SER A 331 11.21 25.66 23.35
C SER A 331 11.13 26.60 22.14
N THR A 332 10.95 27.88 22.41
CA THR A 332 10.94 28.93 21.39
C THR A 332 12.27 29.02 20.60
N THR A 333 13.36 28.51 21.13
CA THR A 333 14.65 28.46 20.43
C THR A 333 14.58 27.55 19.20
N GLU A 334 14.03 26.35 19.35
CA GLU A 334 13.81 25.43 18.23
C GLU A 334 12.73 25.96 17.28
N TRP A 335 11.68 26.59 17.81
CA TRP A 335 10.63 27.21 16.99
C TRP A 335 11.16 28.34 16.13
N ASP A 336 12.02 29.22 16.65
CA ASP A 336 12.63 30.34 15.89
C ASP A 336 13.55 29.83 14.77
N ARG A 337 14.28 28.73 14.99
CA ARG A 337 15.11 28.09 13.97
C ARG A 337 14.24 27.48 12.86
N LEU A 338 13.16 26.81 13.23
CA LEU A 338 12.19 26.26 12.27
C LEU A 338 11.50 27.38 11.47
N ILE A 339 11.11 28.46 12.13
CA ILE A 339 10.59 29.69 11.46
C ILE A 339 11.59 30.22 10.45
N SER A 340 12.87 30.30 10.82
CA SER A 340 13.94 30.75 9.90
C SER A 340 14.03 29.87 8.65
N PHE A 341 13.92 28.54 8.83
CA PHE A 341 13.85 27.60 7.71
C PHE A 341 12.61 27.88 6.82
N TYR A 342 11.43 27.95 7.40
CA TYR A 342 10.20 28.20 6.67
C TYR A 342 10.18 29.57 5.97
N GLN A 343 10.72 30.62 6.61
CA GLN A 343 10.86 31.94 5.99
C GLN A 343 11.81 31.90 4.81
N THR A 344 12.97 31.23 4.97
CA THR A 344 13.98 31.13 3.90
C THR A 344 13.43 30.39 2.69
N VAL A 345 12.81 29.24 2.87
CA VAL A 345 12.33 28.39 1.78
C VAL A 345 11.00 28.92 1.24
N GLY A 346 10.05 29.16 2.11
CA GLY A 346 8.70 29.58 1.71
C GLY A 346 8.67 30.94 1.03
N SER A 347 9.41 31.95 1.57
CA SER A 347 9.52 33.25 0.90
C SER A 347 10.20 33.15 -0.46
N TYR A 348 11.20 32.26 -0.60
CA TYR A 348 11.84 32.03 -1.89
C TYR A 348 10.87 31.41 -2.90
N ILE A 349 10.06 30.42 -2.51
CA ILE A 349 9.02 29.84 -3.35
C ILE A 349 8.05 30.96 -3.83
N LYS A 350 7.59 31.82 -2.91
CA LYS A 350 6.68 32.93 -3.23
C LYS A 350 7.30 33.98 -4.14
N GLN A 351 8.60 34.23 -4.02
CA GLN A 351 9.34 35.12 -4.93
C GLN A 351 9.42 34.53 -6.35
N GLN A 352 9.62 33.20 -6.46
CA GLN A 352 9.65 32.51 -7.76
C GLN A 352 8.27 32.49 -8.42
N SER A 353 7.21 32.36 -7.64
CA SER A 353 5.81 32.42 -8.11
C SER A 353 4.87 32.61 -6.92
N SER A 354 4.12 33.70 -6.90
CA SER A 354 3.15 33.96 -5.82
C SER A 354 2.00 32.99 -5.76
N SER A 355 1.70 32.27 -6.87
CA SER A 355 0.64 31.27 -6.96
C SER A 355 1.06 29.88 -6.45
N MET A 356 2.36 29.61 -6.33
CA MET A 356 2.82 28.32 -5.79
C MET A 356 2.55 28.23 -4.30
N THR A 357 1.93 27.13 -3.87
CA THR A 357 1.65 26.88 -2.46
C THR A 357 2.82 26.22 -1.74
N VAL A 358 2.93 26.48 -0.44
CA VAL A 358 3.91 25.87 0.46
C VAL A 358 3.17 25.02 1.48
N MET A 359 3.44 23.72 1.45
CA MET A 359 2.76 22.70 2.27
C MET A 359 3.71 22.10 3.29
N ILE A 360 3.20 21.84 4.48
CA ILE A 360 3.83 21.01 5.51
C ILE A 360 2.86 19.90 5.95
N SER A 361 3.42 18.78 6.47
CA SER A 361 2.64 17.69 7.04
C SER A 361 3.24 17.24 8.36
N PRO A 362 3.00 17.98 9.46
CA PRO A 362 3.44 17.60 10.79
C PRO A 362 2.59 16.47 11.36
N PHE A 363 3.11 15.80 12.40
CA PHE A 363 2.38 14.81 13.16
C PHE A 363 2.34 15.15 14.66
N PHE A 364 1.45 14.51 15.39
CA PHE A 364 1.43 14.55 16.85
C PHE A 364 1.44 13.13 17.42
N ASN A 365 1.86 13.03 18.67
CA ASN A 365 1.68 11.83 19.47
C ASN A 365 0.88 12.22 20.73
N SER A 366 -0.29 11.62 20.91
CA SER A 366 -1.22 11.97 21.99
C SER A 366 -0.63 11.72 23.38
N ARG A 367 0.39 10.87 23.47
CA ARG A 367 1.13 10.57 24.71
C ARG A 367 2.30 11.54 24.98
N GLY A 368 2.53 12.52 24.09
CA GLY A 368 3.56 13.53 24.17
C GLY A 368 3.13 14.81 24.91
N ALA A 369 3.42 15.97 24.31
CA ALA A 369 2.96 17.25 24.84
C ALA A 369 1.43 17.39 24.72
N THR A 370 0.83 18.26 25.53
CA THR A 370 -0.61 18.48 25.54
C THR A 370 -1.09 19.24 24.27
N THR A 371 -2.38 19.17 23.98
CA THR A 371 -3.02 19.95 22.91
C THR A 371 -2.83 21.47 23.11
N ALA A 372 -2.79 21.95 24.36
CA ALA A 372 -2.52 23.38 24.65
C ALA A 372 -1.09 23.78 24.29
N ASN A 373 -0.09 22.92 24.58
CA ASN A 373 1.30 23.18 24.18
C ASN A 373 1.45 23.14 22.65
N TRP A 374 0.78 22.19 21.99
CA TRP A 374 0.72 22.08 20.54
C TRP A 374 0.12 23.32 19.89
N GLN A 375 -1.02 23.79 20.39
CA GLN A 375 -1.67 25.01 19.93
C GLN A 375 -0.72 26.20 20.07
N THR A 376 -0.13 26.41 21.25
CA THR A 376 0.80 27.52 21.53
C THR A 376 2.02 27.51 20.58
N MET A 377 2.61 26.34 20.37
CA MET A 377 3.73 26.17 19.45
C MET A 377 3.35 26.58 18.02
N TRP A 378 2.23 26.06 17.51
CA TRP A 378 1.83 26.33 16.14
C TRP A 378 1.30 27.77 15.96
N GLU A 379 0.62 28.37 16.93
CA GLU A 379 0.29 29.81 16.86
C GLU A 379 1.55 30.66 16.71
N TYR A 380 2.59 30.35 17.48
CA TYR A 380 3.86 31.08 17.39
C TYR A 380 4.56 30.87 16.04
N ILE A 381 4.64 29.65 15.55
CA ILE A 381 5.33 29.33 14.29
C ILE A 381 4.57 29.90 13.09
N LEU A 382 3.26 29.66 13.00
CA LEU A 382 2.45 30.03 11.86
C LEU A 382 2.29 31.55 11.70
N SER A 383 2.29 32.30 12.79
CA SER A 383 2.22 33.79 12.74
C SER A 383 3.40 34.42 12.01
N LYS A 384 4.52 33.67 11.86
CA LYS A 384 5.78 34.18 11.30
C LYS A 384 6.22 33.42 10.03
N SER A 385 5.49 32.39 9.60
CA SER A 385 5.92 31.49 8.53
C SER A 385 5.04 31.64 7.29
N PRO A 386 5.62 31.73 6.05
CA PRO A 386 4.86 31.89 4.81
C PRO A 386 4.38 30.52 4.27
N LEU A 387 3.57 29.84 5.06
CA LEU A 387 2.99 28.53 4.74
C LEU A 387 1.53 28.69 4.29
N ASP A 388 1.07 27.85 3.36
CA ASP A 388 -0.28 27.92 2.78
C ASP A 388 -1.16 26.72 3.15
N ILE A 389 -0.55 25.53 3.33
CA ILE A 389 -1.26 24.29 3.60
C ILE A 389 -0.62 23.60 4.80
N PHE A 390 -1.46 23.29 5.79
CA PHE A 390 -1.13 22.48 6.94
C PHE A 390 -1.88 21.16 6.83
N ALA A 391 -1.21 20.07 6.49
CA ALA A 391 -1.78 18.74 6.40
C ALA A 391 -1.39 17.92 7.62
N LEU A 392 -2.26 17.87 8.63
CA LEU A 392 -1.96 17.18 9.88
C LEU A 392 -2.10 15.68 9.68
N GLN A 393 -1.04 14.92 10.00
CA GLN A 393 -1.13 13.46 10.09
C GLN A 393 -1.99 13.09 11.30
N ASP A 394 -2.97 12.20 11.09
CA ASP A 394 -3.92 11.81 12.16
C ASP A 394 -3.29 10.87 13.21
N GLY A 395 -2.18 10.23 12.87
CA GLY A 395 -1.40 9.39 13.79
C GLY A 395 -2.03 8.04 14.12
N ILE A 396 -3.11 7.64 13.45
CA ILE A 396 -3.82 6.39 13.72
C ILE A 396 -2.98 5.19 13.29
N GLY A 397 -2.48 5.21 12.08
CA GLY A 397 -1.67 4.12 11.53
C GLY A 397 -0.34 3.93 12.25
N ALA A 398 0.28 5.02 12.67
CA ALA A 398 1.52 5.00 13.45
C ALA A 398 1.29 4.65 14.95
N GLY A 399 0.04 4.48 15.40
CA GLY A 399 -0.29 4.22 16.79
C GLY A 399 0.02 5.41 17.73
N HIS A 400 0.04 6.61 17.18
CA HIS A 400 0.28 7.85 17.92
C HIS A 400 -0.99 8.41 18.55
N ALA A 401 -2.16 8.05 18.00
CA ALA A 401 -3.46 8.46 18.48
C ALA A 401 -4.50 7.36 18.26
N GLU A 402 -5.65 7.52 18.91
CA GLU A 402 -6.86 6.76 18.65
C GLU A 402 -7.93 7.70 18.07
N THR A 403 -8.88 7.17 17.29
CA THR A 403 -9.98 7.95 16.66
C THR A 403 -10.67 8.90 17.65
N SER A 404 -10.86 8.47 18.90
CA SER A 404 -11.50 9.27 19.97
C SER A 404 -10.69 10.48 20.41
N GLU A 405 -9.41 10.56 20.10
CA GLU A 405 -8.51 11.66 20.46
C GLU A 405 -8.42 12.72 19.36
N LEU A 406 -8.80 12.39 18.11
CA LEU A 406 -8.65 13.27 16.96
C LEU A 406 -9.36 14.61 17.12
N ASP A 407 -10.56 14.63 17.68
CA ASP A 407 -11.35 15.85 17.92
C ASP A 407 -10.54 16.91 18.68
N ALA A 408 -9.87 16.53 19.75
CA ALA A 408 -9.09 17.43 20.58
C ALA A 408 -7.87 18.02 19.85
N TRP A 409 -7.13 17.19 19.09
CA TRP A 409 -5.91 17.60 18.38
C TRP A 409 -6.22 18.45 17.15
N PHE A 410 -7.23 18.06 16.36
CA PHE A 410 -7.66 18.80 15.18
C PHE A 410 -8.31 20.13 15.56
N SER A 411 -9.09 20.18 16.67
CA SER A 411 -9.65 21.43 17.23
C SER A 411 -8.56 22.40 17.66
N ALA A 412 -7.54 21.91 18.39
CA ALA A 412 -6.41 22.72 18.82
C ALA A 412 -5.61 23.28 17.63
N THR A 413 -5.36 22.45 16.62
CA THR A 413 -4.67 22.84 15.39
C THR A 413 -5.48 23.87 14.60
N LYS A 414 -6.81 23.66 14.45
CA LYS A 414 -7.70 24.63 13.79
C LYS A 414 -7.70 25.97 14.51
N THR A 415 -7.70 25.96 15.84
CA THR A 415 -7.62 27.17 16.64
C THR A 415 -6.31 27.92 16.41
N ALA A 416 -5.18 27.20 16.42
CA ALA A 416 -3.86 27.79 16.14
C ALA A 416 -3.81 28.44 14.75
N ILE A 417 -4.34 27.76 13.73
CA ILE A 417 -4.42 28.29 12.36
C ILE A 417 -5.28 29.55 12.30
N ASN A 418 -6.47 29.52 12.90
CA ASN A 418 -7.39 30.65 12.89
C ASN A 418 -6.80 31.88 13.59
N ASN A 419 -6.06 31.69 14.69
CA ASN A 419 -5.45 32.76 15.46
C ASN A 419 -4.22 33.36 14.75
N ALA A 420 -3.39 32.50 14.12
CA ALA A 420 -2.11 32.91 13.56
C ALA A 420 -2.17 33.21 12.06
N ARG A 421 -2.94 32.44 11.29
CA ARG A 421 -2.94 32.47 9.82
C ARG A 421 -4.29 32.01 9.25
N PRO A 422 -5.39 32.76 9.39
CA PRO A 422 -6.74 32.31 9.03
C PRO A 422 -6.94 31.96 7.54
N SER A 423 -6.05 32.41 6.64
CA SER A 423 -6.09 32.08 5.21
C SER A 423 -5.44 30.75 4.87
N MET A 424 -4.77 30.08 5.83
CA MET A 424 -4.11 28.79 5.62
C MET A 424 -5.16 27.70 5.45
N GLN A 425 -4.94 26.82 4.46
CA GLN A 425 -5.74 25.62 4.31
C GLN A 425 -5.33 24.59 5.36
N PHE A 426 -6.31 24.00 6.02
CA PHE A 426 -6.09 22.91 6.97
C PHE A 426 -6.64 21.62 6.37
N TRP A 427 -5.74 20.68 6.10
CA TRP A 427 -6.05 19.38 5.56
C TRP A 427 -5.80 18.27 6.60
N ASP A 428 -6.54 17.20 6.47
CA ASP A 428 -6.23 15.92 7.09
C ASP A 428 -5.23 15.16 6.21
N ASN A 429 -4.23 14.54 6.81
CA ASN A 429 -3.39 13.52 6.17
C ASN A 429 -3.65 12.18 6.87
N ALA A 430 -4.69 11.51 6.40
CA ALA A 430 -5.17 10.25 6.96
C ALA A 430 -4.15 9.12 6.74
N GLU A 431 -3.78 8.44 7.81
CA GLU A 431 -2.92 7.27 7.76
C GLU A 431 -3.75 6.03 7.44
N THR A 432 -3.59 5.47 6.23
CA THR A 432 -4.37 4.32 5.75
C THR A 432 -3.68 2.98 6.00
N PHE A 433 -2.79 2.93 6.98
CA PHE A 433 -1.99 1.76 7.36
C PHE A 433 -2.11 1.47 8.87
N THR A 434 -1.66 0.30 9.28
CA THR A 434 -1.57 -0.11 10.69
C THR A 434 -0.12 0.00 11.19
N ASP A 435 0.10 -0.11 12.50
CA ASP A 435 1.41 -0.07 13.15
C ASP A 435 2.43 -1.09 12.58
N ASN A 436 1.97 -2.13 11.92
CA ASN A 436 2.78 -3.11 11.21
C ASN A 436 2.75 -2.95 9.68
N PHE A 437 2.40 -1.77 9.18
CA PHE A 437 2.37 -1.38 7.76
C PHE A 437 1.49 -2.28 6.88
N LYS A 438 0.36 -2.74 7.40
CA LYS A 438 -0.71 -3.35 6.60
C LYS A 438 -1.80 -2.34 6.34
N THR A 439 -2.63 -2.59 5.33
CA THR A 439 -3.79 -1.74 5.04
C THR A 439 -4.73 -1.69 6.25
N LEU A 440 -5.09 -0.47 6.65
CA LEU A 440 -6.10 -0.23 7.68
C LEU A 440 -7.48 -0.57 7.12
N ASP A 441 -8.37 -1.10 7.96
CA ASP A 441 -9.74 -1.37 7.52
C ASP A 441 -10.51 -0.07 7.24
N LEU A 442 -11.41 -0.13 6.25
CA LEU A 442 -12.09 1.08 5.76
C LEU A 442 -13.07 1.67 6.76
N LYS A 443 -13.61 0.90 7.70
CA LYS A 443 -14.45 1.44 8.80
C LYS A 443 -13.64 2.41 9.66
N THR A 444 -12.43 2.04 10.02
CA THR A 444 -11.54 2.90 10.79
C THR A 444 -11.19 4.14 9.99
N VAL A 445 -10.73 4.01 8.73
CA VAL A 445 -10.43 5.15 7.86
C VAL A 445 -11.61 6.13 7.78
N VAL A 446 -12.81 5.62 7.52
CA VAL A 446 -14.02 6.47 7.39
C VAL A 446 -14.42 7.09 8.74
N ALA A 447 -14.22 6.40 9.85
CA ALA A 447 -14.48 6.94 11.19
C ALA A 447 -13.52 8.10 11.50
N ASP A 448 -12.24 7.97 11.15
CA ASP A 448 -11.23 8.99 11.36
C ASP A 448 -11.51 10.24 10.52
N LEU A 449 -11.80 10.07 9.20
CA LEU A 449 -12.22 11.17 8.33
C LEU A 449 -13.45 11.90 8.88
N ASN A 450 -14.43 11.17 9.44
CA ASN A 450 -15.62 11.77 10.05
C ASN A 450 -15.29 12.53 11.33
N ALA A 451 -14.38 12.05 12.18
CA ALA A 451 -13.98 12.70 13.41
C ALA A 451 -13.34 14.07 13.15
N VAL A 452 -12.53 14.18 12.08
CA VAL A 452 -11.82 15.43 11.74
C VAL A 452 -12.62 16.39 10.85
N ARG A 453 -13.74 15.94 10.30
CA ARG A 453 -14.61 16.72 9.40
C ARG A 453 -14.92 18.15 9.83
N PRO A 454 -15.20 18.45 11.13
CA PRO A 454 -15.53 19.82 11.54
C PRO A 454 -14.40 20.82 11.36
N TYR A 455 -13.16 20.36 11.19
CA TYR A 455 -11.96 21.17 11.30
C TYR A 455 -11.28 21.42 9.98
N VAL A 456 -11.27 20.41 9.08
CA VAL A 456 -10.47 20.40 7.86
C VAL A 456 -11.27 20.82 6.65
N SER A 457 -10.56 21.33 5.63
CA SER A 457 -11.14 21.69 4.34
C SER A 457 -10.91 20.64 3.25
N ASP A 458 -10.04 19.65 3.50
CA ASP A 458 -9.67 18.63 2.54
C ASP A 458 -9.08 17.40 3.23
N TYR A 459 -9.06 16.26 2.52
CA TYR A 459 -8.59 14.96 3.04
C TYR A 459 -7.60 14.37 2.08
N ILE A 460 -6.33 14.32 2.45
CA ILE A 460 -5.31 13.57 1.75
C ILE A 460 -4.94 12.33 2.55
N SER A 461 -4.12 11.45 2.01
CA SER A 461 -3.74 10.22 2.73
C SER A 461 -2.26 9.90 2.59
N PHE A 462 -1.72 9.29 3.62
CA PHE A 462 -0.52 8.48 3.55
C PHE A 462 -0.90 7.00 3.74
N SER A 463 -1.03 6.20 2.65
CA SER A 463 -1.31 6.74 1.34
C SER A 463 -2.17 5.76 0.54
N PHE A 464 -3.02 6.28 -0.32
CA PHE A 464 -3.76 5.45 -1.30
C PHE A 464 -2.80 4.56 -2.10
N ASN A 465 -1.71 5.14 -2.60
CA ASN A 465 -0.77 4.44 -3.47
C ASN A 465 -0.08 3.23 -2.83
N HIS A 466 0.08 3.20 -1.50
CA HIS A 466 0.69 2.07 -0.78
C HIS A 466 -0.34 1.06 -0.27
N TYR A 467 -1.51 1.54 0.20
CA TYR A 467 -2.38 0.74 1.06
C TYR A 467 -3.80 0.55 0.51
N LEU A 468 -4.17 1.25 -0.57
CA LEU A 468 -5.49 1.09 -1.21
C LEU A 468 -5.39 0.78 -2.71
N SER A 469 -4.26 1.10 -3.35
CA SER A 469 -4.08 0.83 -4.78
C SER A 469 -4.06 -0.66 -5.08
N PRO A 470 -4.85 -1.14 -6.07
CA PRO A 470 -4.86 -2.55 -6.46
C PRO A 470 -3.56 -3.02 -7.11
N GLN A 471 -2.64 -2.09 -7.44
CA GLN A 471 -1.30 -2.43 -7.91
C GLN A 471 -0.36 -2.83 -6.77
N GLN A 472 -0.69 -2.50 -5.51
CA GLN A 472 0.21 -2.68 -4.36
C GLN A 472 -0.35 -3.64 -3.31
N VAL A 473 -1.66 -3.67 -3.13
CA VAL A 473 -2.33 -4.48 -2.11
C VAL A 473 -3.46 -5.30 -2.71
N ASN A 474 -4.11 -6.12 -1.89
CA ASN A 474 -5.27 -6.91 -2.33
C ASN A 474 -6.33 -5.98 -2.98
N PRO A 475 -6.71 -6.21 -4.25
CA PRO A 475 -7.63 -5.36 -5.00
C PRO A 475 -8.99 -5.12 -4.33
N LEU A 476 -9.38 -5.97 -3.39
CA LEU A 476 -10.64 -5.83 -2.66
C LEU A 476 -10.68 -4.57 -1.80
N TYR A 477 -9.55 -4.09 -1.27
CA TYR A 477 -9.51 -2.81 -0.57
C TYR A 477 -9.92 -1.65 -1.47
N TYR A 478 -9.37 -1.61 -2.68
CA TYR A 478 -9.77 -0.61 -3.67
C TYR A 478 -11.24 -0.75 -4.08
N ALA A 479 -11.69 -1.97 -4.36
CA ALA A 479 -13.06 -2.22 -4.79
C ALA A 479 -14.09 -1.77 -3.74
N THR A 480 -13.86 -2.13 -2.48
CA THR A 480 -14.72 -1.73 -1.36
C THR A 480 -14.66 -0.22 -1.11
N TYR A 481 -13.47 0.41 -1.20
CA TYR A 481 -13.34 1.86 -1.08
C TYR A 481 -14.05 2.60 -2.22
N LYS A 482 -13.88 2.13 -3.46
CA LYS A 482 -14.57 2.70 -4.64
C LYS A 482 -16.09 2.63 -4.47
N ASP A 483 -16.62 1.50 -4.00
CA ASP A 483 -18.05 1.37 -3.72
C ASP A 483 -18.53 2.36 -2.67
N TYR A 484 -17.80 2.50 -1.56
CA TYR A 484 -18.09 3.51 -0.54
C TYR A 484 -18.10 4.94 -1.12
N VAL A 485 -17.12 5.30 -1.93
CA VAL A 485 -17.06 6.64 -2.56
C VAL A 485 -18.28 6.86 -3.47
N LEU A 486 -18.71 5.85 -4.18
CA LEU A 486 -19.84 5.93 -5.11
C LEU A 486 -21.21 5.91 -4.42
N THR A 487 -21.37 5.14 -3.36
CA THR A 487 -22.66 4.90 -2.70
C THR A 487 -22.85 5.75 -1.44
N GLY A 488 -21.77 6.19 -0.82
CA GLY A 488 -21.76 6.82 0.50
C GLY A 488 -21.98 5.84 1.66
N ALA A 489 -22.06 4.54 1.39
CA ALA A 489 -22.27 3.49 2.38
C ALA A 489 -21.11 2.50 2.36
N LEU A 490 -20.53 2.25 3.54
CA LEU A 490 -19.57 1.15 3.68
C LEU A 490 -20.31 -0.19 3.67
N ASP A 491 -19.63 -1.19 3.15
CA ASP A 491 -20.07 -2.57 3.31
C ASP A 491 -20.22 -2.93 4.80
N ALA A 492 -21.38 -3.48 5.14
CA ALA A 492 -21.73 -3.89 6.49
C ALA A 492 -21.98 -5.41 6.60
N ALA A 493 -21.89 -6.13 5.48
CA ALA A 493 -22.07 -7.57 5.48
C ALA A 493 -20.80 -8.24 6.04
N ALA A 494 -20.97 -9.14 6.98
CA ALA A 494 -19.84 -9.89 7.50
C ALA A 494 -19.59 -11.14 6.66
N PRO A 495 -18.33 -11.56 6.46
CA PRO A 495 -18.02 -12.83 5.82
C PRO A 495 -18.72 -14.02 6.51
N THR A 496 -18.96 -15.08 5.76
CA THR A 496 -19.43 -16.34 6.35
C THR A 496 -18.37 -16.91 7.28
N THR A 497 -18.80 -17.59 8.34
CA THR A 497 -17.91 -18.27 9.28
C THR A 497 -17.06 -19.34 8.57
N PRO A 498 -15.74 -19.41 8.79
CA PRO A 498 -14.91 -20.49 8.29
C PRO A 498 -15.42 -21.84 8.85
N THR A 499 -15.54 -22.85 7.99
CA THR A 499 -16.08 -24.16 8.38
C THR A 499 -15.03 -25.27 8.22
N HIS A 500 -15.33 -26.45 8.77
CA HIS A 500 -14.47 -27.63 8.71
C HIS A 500 -13.01 -27.37 9.18
N LEU A 501 -12.86 -26.48 10.19
CA LEU A 501 -11.55 -26.31 10.79
C LEU A 501 -11.05 -27.64 11.32
N SER A 502 -9.93 -28.08 10.82
CA SER A 502 -9.23 -29.29 11.21
C SER A 502 -7.79 -28.97 11.57
N GLY A 503 -7.22 -29.76 12.46
CA GLY A 503 -5.84 -29.58 12.86
C GLY A 503 -5.17 -30.88 13.17
N ARG A 504 -3.88 -30.97 12.92
CA ARG A 504 -3.06 -32.12 13.31
C ARG A 504 -1.69 -31.63 13.78
N ALA A 505 -1.13 -32.33 14.74
CA ALA A 505 0.27 -32.17 15.05
C ALA A 505 1.12 -32.61 13.86
N VAL A 506 2.16 -31.89 13.58
CA VAL A 506 3.18 -32.20 12.57
C VAL A 506 4.44 -32.68 13.27
N HIS A 507 4.78 -31.98 14.36
CA HIS A 507 5.95 -32.24 15.21
C HIS A 507 5.63 -31.97 16.68
N SER A 508 6.58 -32.23 17.57
CA SER A 508 6.45 -31.96 19.01
C SER A 508 6.22 -30.46 19.35
N GLY A 509 6.51 -29.56 18.42
CA GLY A 509 6.33 -28.10 18.58
C GLY A 509 5.55 -27.46 17.45
N THR A 510 4.82 -28.22 16.59
CA THR A 510 4.19 -27.66 15.39
C THR A 510 2.84 -28.29 15.11
N ASN A 511 1.84 -27.45 14.87
CA ASN A 511 0.49 -27.85 14.46
C ASN A 511 0.15 -27.26 13.09
N LEU A 512 -0.44 -28.08 12.21
CA LEU A 512 -0.99 -27.63 10.92
C LEU A 512 -2.51 -27.55 11.03
N LEU A 513 -3.05 -26.42 10.64
CA LEU A 513 -4.49 -26.15 10.55
C LEU A 513 -4.92 -26.06 9.10
N ASN A 514 -6.16 -26.50 8.81
CA ASN A 514 -6.82 -26.30 7.52
C ASN A 514 -8.31 -26.04 7.76
N TRP A 515 -8.93 -25.23 6.89
CA TRP A 515 -10.35 -24.90 6.96
C TRP A 515 -10.95 -24.70 5.57
N THR A 516 -12.27 -24.74 5.48
CA THR A 516 -12.99 -24.38 4.25
C THR A 516 -13.07 -22.84 4.15
N PRO A 517 -12.81 -22.26 2.96
CA PRO A 517 -12.84 -20.81 2.79
C PRO A 517 -14.20 -20.22 3.10
N SER A 518 -14.18 -19.00 3.64
CA SER A 518 -15.36 -18.15 3.79
C SER A 518 -15.72 -17.49 2.46
N THR A 519 -16.96 -17.03 2.35
CA THR A 519 -17.47 -16.21 1.25
C THR A 519 -17.98 -14.88 1.80
N ASP A 520 -18.00 -13.86 0.96
CA ASP A 520 -18.49 -12.53 1.27
C ASP A 520 -18.96 -11.84 -0.02
N ASN A 521 -19.76 -10.76 0.08
CA ASN A 521 -20.30 -10.01 -1.06
C ASN A 521 -19.20 -9.25 -1.84
N PHE A 522 -18.19 -8.70 -1.16
CA PHE A 522 -17.00 -8.10 -1.78
C PHE A 522 -15.81 -9.06 -1.77
N GLY A 523 -15.87 -10.14 -1.01
CA GLY A 523 -14.78 -11.06 -0.82
C GLY A 523 -13.99 -10.82 0.45
N ILE A 524 -13.23 -11.81 0.86
CA ILE A 524 -12.42 -11.78 2.07
C ILE A 524 -10.98 -11.35 1.77
N VAL A 525 -10.40 -10.56 2.64
CA VAL A 525 -8.99 -10.16 2.54
C VAL A 525 -8.07 -10.96 3.45
N GLY A 526 -8.62 -11.71 4.40
CA GLY A 526 -7.78 -12.55 5.25
C GLY A 526 -8.50 -13.31 6.35
N TYR A 527 -7.67 -13.94 7.19
CA TYR A 527 -8.10 -14.71 8.34
C TYR A 527 -7.30 -14.36 9.59
N LYS A 528 -7.97 -14.28 10.73
CA LYS A 528 -7.37 -14.22 12.06
C LYS A 528 -7.38 -15.61 12.68
N ILE A 529 -6.24 -16.07 13.16
CA ILE A 529 -6.06 -17.36 13.80
C ILE A 529 -5.88 -17.14 15.31
N TYR A 530 -6.72 -17.79 16.10
CA TYR A 530 -6.68 -17.72 17.54
C TYR A 530 -6.23 -19.06 18.12
N ARG A 531 -5.37 -19.00 19.13
CA ARG A 531 -4.91 -20.15 19.94
C ARG A 531 -5.23 -19.88 21.40
N ASN A 532 -5.97 -20.77 22.03
CA ASN A 532 -6.42 -20.62 23.41
C ASN A 532 -7.14 -19.27 23.67
N ASN A 533 -7.89 -18.78 22.68
CA ASN A 533 -8.61 -17.49 22.60
C ASN A 533 -7.70 -16.25 22.44
N GLU A 534 -6.41 -16.40 22.29
CA GLU A 534 -5.50 -15.30 21.96
C GLU A 534 -5.22 -15.25 20.46
N LEU A 535 -5.22 -14.06 19.87
CA LEU A 535 -4.83 -13.87 18.46
C LEU A 535 -3.34 -14.16 18.31
N VAL A 536 -3.02 -15.15 17.48
CA VAL A 536 -1.61 -15.55 17.24
C VAL A 536 -1.13 -15.21 15.84
N TRP A 537 -2.04 -15.03 14.88
CA TRP A 537 -1.67 -14.68 13.51
C TRP A 537 -2.82 -13.98 12.78
N THR A 538 -2.48 -13.03 11.92
CA THR A 538 -3.39 -12.44 10.93
C THR A 538 -2.81 -12.70 9.54
N ALA A 539 -3.47 -13.55 8.77
CA ALA A 539 -3.12 -13.81 7.37
C ALA A 539 -3.87 -12.81 6.49
N TYR A 540 -3.16 -11.94 5.78
CA TYR A 540 -3.70 -11.01 4.79
C TYR A 540 -3.81 -11.65 3.41
N THR A 541 -4.24 -12.89 3.37
CA THR A 541 -4.44 -13.69 2.16
C THR A 541 -5.67 -14.57 2.34
N ASN A 542 -6.21 -15.07 1.25
CA ASN A 542 -7.29 -16.07 1.27
C ASN A 542 -6.78 -17.52 1.46
N ALA A 543 -5.55 -17.69 1.94
CA ALA A 543 -5.01 -19.02 2.27
C ALA A 543 -5.87 -19.70 3.34
N THR A 544 -6.14 -21.00 3.16
CA THR A 544 -7.00 -21.81 4.03
C THR A 544 -6.22 -22.81 4.86
N SER A 545 -4.95 -22.53 5.08
CA SER A 545 -4.07 -23.33 5.94
C SER A 545 -3.12 -22.42 6.72
N PHE A 546 -2.75 -22.88 7.90
CA PHE A 546 -1.78 -22.19 8.76
C PHE A 546 -0.94 -23.20 9.53
N THR A 547 0.37 -22.98 9.57
CA THR A 547 1.29 -23.77 10.38
C THR A 547 1.67 -22.96 11.60
N ASP A 548 1.21 -23.39 12.75
CA ASP A 548 1.56 -22.80 14.04
C ASP A 548 2.69 -23.60 14.69
N SER A 549 3.68 -22.93 15.27
CA SER A 549 4.91 -23.57 15.74
C SER A 549 5.43 -22.94 17.03
N GLN A 550 6.47 -23.53 17.61
CA GLN A 550 7.12 -23.11 18.87
C GLN A 550 6.29 -23.40 20.12
N PHE A 551 5.77 -24.59 20.21
CA PHE A 551 5.00 -25.07 21.35
C PHE A 551 5.80 -25.93 22.32
N HIS A 552 5.19 -26.14 23.50
CA HIS A 552 5.58 -27.22 24.37
C HIS A 552 5.12 -28.56 23.77
N SER A 553 5.97 -29.55 23.88
CA SER A 553 5.66 -30.92 23.52
C SER A 553 4.53 -31.48 24.41
N ASN A 554 3.80 -32.47 23.89
CA ASN A 554 2.70 -33.13 24.59
C ASN A 554 1.69 -32.20 25.25
N THR A 555 1.40 -31.11 24.56
CA THR A 555 0.51 -30.02 25.05
C THR A 555 -0.64 -29.82 24.08
N SER A 556 -1.86 -29.65 24.62
CA SER A 556 -3.07 -29.44 23.85
C SER A 556 -3.31 -27.95 23.65
N TYR A 557 -3.58 -27.54 22.41
CA TYR A 557 -3.90 -26.19 22.02
C TYR A 557 -5.25 -26.15 21.32
N ARG A 558 -6.10 -25.21 21.71
CA ARG A 558 -7.43 -25.01 21.12
C ARG A 558 -7.35 -23.88 20.10
N TYR A 559 -7.81 -24.14 18.87
CA TYR A 559 -7.78 -23.18 17.77
C TYR A 559 -9.17 -22.81 17.31
N THR A 560 -9.33 -21.54 16.89
CA THR A 560 -10.44 -21.02 16.09
C THR A 560 -9.91 -20.11 15.00
N VAL A 561 -10.66 -19.96 13.92
CA VAL A 561 -10.33 -19.11 12.78
C VAL A 561 -11.50 -18.17 12.50
N GLN A 562 -11.22 -16.92 12.15
CA GLN A 562 -12.18 -15.87 11.87
C GLN A 562 -11.81 -15.20 10.54
N ALA A 563 -12.74 -15.07 9.60
CA ALA A 563 -12.52 -14.32 8.36
C ALA A 563 -12.78 -12.83 8.55
N PHE A 564 -12.14 -12.01 7.70
CA PHE A 564 -12.42 -10.58 7.63
C PHE A 564 -12.35 -10.05 6.20
N ASP A 565 -13.12 -8.98 5.93
CA ASP A 565 -13.18 -8.27 4.64
C ASP A 565 -12.39 -6.95 4.66
N ALA A 566 -12.41 -6.24 3.54
CA ALA A 566 -11.71 -4.96 3.39
C ALA A 566 -12.41 -3.80 4.13
N ALA A 567 -13.70 -3.91 4.38
CA ALA A 567 -14.45 -2.92 5.16
C ALA A 567 -14.17 -3.00 6.66
N GLY A 568 -13.64 -4.14 7.13
CA GLY A 568 -13.41 -4.40 8.55
C GLY A 568 -14.57 -5.12 9.23
N ASN A 569 -15.39 -5.86 8.45
CA ASN A 569 -16.36 -6.77 9.04
C ASN A 569 -15.69 -8.12 9.33
N TYR A 570 -16.07 -8.72 10.43
CA TYR A 570 -15.54 -10.00 10.90
C TYR A 570 -16.64 -11.05 10.94
N SER A 571 -16.35 -12.25 10.45
CA SER A 571 -17.23 -13.40 10.64
C SER A 571 -17.33 -13.80 12.13
N ALA A 572 -18.23 -14.68 12.48
CA ALA A 572 -18.09 -15.45 13.71
C ALA A 572 -16.82 -16.32 13.64
N GLN A 573 -16.26 -16.65 14.80
CA GLN A 573 -15.17 -17.65 14.85
C GLN A 573 -15.70 -19.04 14.49
N SER A 574 -14.87 -19.83 13.82
CA SER A 574 -15.16 -21.24 13.51
C SER A 574 -15.47 -22.07 14.77
N LEU A 575 -16.08 -23.21 14.60
CA LEU A 575 -16.05 -24.22 15.64
C LEU A 575 -14.59 -24.54 16.00
N PRO A 576 -14.29 -24.78 17.28
CA PRO A 576 -12.92 -25.01 17.71
C PRO A 576 -12.41 -26.40 17.34
N VAL A 577 -11.11 -26.49 17.08
CA VAL A 577 -10.38 -27.76 17.04
C VAL A 577 -9.31 -27.76 18.13
N THR A 578 -9.12 -28.91 18.77
CA THR A 578 -8.02 -29.11 19.73
C THR A 578 -6.98 -30.00 19.11
N VAL A 579 -5.73 -29.57 19.12
CA VAL A 579 -4.58 -30.30 18.60
C VAL A 579 -3.57 -30.50 19.74
N THR A 580 -3.14 -31.72 19.97
CA THR A 580 -2.09 -32.02 20.96
C THR A 580 -0.78 -32.29 20.23
N THR A 581 0.26 -31.49 20.55
CA THR A 581 1.60 -31.69 20.00
C THR A 581 2.19 -33.06 20.40
N TYR A 582 3.08 -33.59 19.54
CA TYR A 582 3.75 -34.85 19.88
C TYR A 582 4.64 -34.67 21.12
N ALA A 583 4.95 -35.79 21.79
CA ALA A 583 5.98 -35.82 22.81
C ALA A 583 7.34 -35.50 22.20
N GLU A 584 8.19 -34.79 22.95
CA GLU A 584 9.52 -34.40 22.47
C GLU A 584 10.43 -35.63 22.33
N THR A 585 11.08 -35.73 21.17
CA THR A 585 12.16 -36.69 20.94
C THR A 585 13.48 -35.94 21.01
N ASN A 586 14.42 -36.41 21.81
CA ASN A 586 15.75 -35.82 21.90
C ASN A 586 16.66 -36.39 20.80
N TYR A 587 17.16 -35.47 19.95
CA TYR A 587 18.14 -35.80 18.91
C TYR A 587 19.49 -35.20 19.31
N PRO A 588 20.42 -36.01 19.88
CA PRO A 588 21.62 -35.51 20.52
C PRO A 588 22.73 -35.08 19.55
N THR A 589 22.69 -35.53 18.29
CA THR A 589 23.77 -35.29 17.32
C THR A 589 23.46 -34.08 16.46
N ASN A 590 24.20 -32.97 16.64
CA ASN A 590 24.14 -31.80 15.76
C ASN A 590 25.08 -32.03 14.56
N LEU A 591 24.50 -32.31 13.39
CA LEU A 591 25.21 -32.52 12.13
C LEU A 591 25.83 -31.23 11.57
N ALA A 592 25.32 -30.06 11.97
CA ALA A 592 25.82 -28.76 11.53
C ALA A 592 27.03 -28.27 12.31
N SER A 593 27.34 -28.89 13.46
CA SER A 593 28.45 -28.45 14.33
C SER A 593 29.77 -28.34 13.58
N GLY A 594 30.37 -27.17 13.61
CA GLY A 594 31.63 -26.84 12.94
C GLY A 594 31.60 -26.88 11.41
N LYS A 595 30.41 -26.96 10.78
CA LYS A 595 30.27 -26.95 9.31
C LYS A 595 30.35 -25.53 8.76
N LYS A 596 30.90 -25.43 7.55
CA LYS A 596 30.88 -24.17 6.80
C LYS A 596 29.49 -23.93 6.22
N TYR A 597 29.10 -22.68 6.12
CA TYR A 597 27.90 -22.24 5.43
C TYR A 597 28.18 -21.09 4.49
N THR A 598 27.29 -20.87 3.54
CA THR A 598 27.24 -19.70 2.66
C THR A 598 26.07 -18.81 3.05
N SER A 599 26.20 -17.52 2.83
CA SER A 599 25.14 -16.54 3.07
C SER A 599 24.87 -15.74 1.81
N THR A 600 23.60 -15.41 1.55
CA THR A 600 23.21 -14.53 0.45
C THR A 600 23.48 -13.06 0.72
N ILE A 601 23.74 -12.70 1.99
CA ILE A 601 24.12 -11.33 2.40
C ILE A 601 25.34 -11.37 3.33
N PRO A 602 26.20 -10.34 3.31
CA PRO A 602 27.29 -10.21 4.28
C PRO A 602 26.72 -9.99 5.69
N ALA A 603 27.50 -10.34 6.70
CA ALA A 603 27.24 -9.91 8.07
C ALA A 603 27.46 -8.40 8.19
N HIS A 604 26.68 -7.74 9.04
CA HIS A 604 26.88 -6.32 9.28
C HIS A 604 28.18 -6.09 10.06
N PRO A 605 28.96 -5.02 9.77
CA PRO A 605 30.24 -4.75 10.47
C PRO A 605 30.13 -4.67 11.99
N SER A 606 28.99 -4.22 12.54
CA SER A 606 28.74 -4.18 13.99
C SER A 606 28.50 -5.55 14.63
N TYR A 607 28.16 -6.57 13.83
CA TYR A 607 27.90 -7.94 14.25
C TYR A 607 28.60 -8.90 13.27
N PRO A 608 29.95 -8.87 13.23
CA PRO A 608 30.69 -9.57 12.21
C PRO A 608 30.58 -11.09 12.35
N ASP A 609 30.69 -11.76 11.22
CA ASP A 609 30.73 -13.21 11.14
C ASP A 609 32.07 -13.61 10.53
N SER A 610 32.87 -14.32 11.32
CA SER A 610 34.15 -14.88 10.88
C SER A 610 34.02 -16.13 9.99
N GLY A 611 32.76 -16.52 9.62
CA GLY A 611 32.46 -17.64 8.74
C GLY A 611 32.13 -18.94 9.44
N GLY A 612 31.83 -18.91 10.72
CA GLY A 612 31.53 -20.11 11.50
C GLY A 612 30.58 -19.93 12.67
N LYS A 613 30.14 -18.72 12.98
CA LYS A 613 29.32 -18.39 14.15
C LYS A 613 28.01 -19.19 14.23
N LEU A 614 27.37 -19.42 13.09
CA LEU A 614 26.07 -20.07 13.09
C LEU A 614 26.11 -21.59 13.29
N THR A 615 27.31 -22.17 13.48
CA THR A 615 27.50 -23.62 13.62
C THR A 615 28.57 -23.97 14.65
N ASP A 616 29.04 -23.02 15.45
CA ASP A 616 30.13 -23.21 16.42
C ASP A 616 29.65 -23.74 17.77
N GLY A 617 28.33 -23.78 18.00
CA GLY A 617 27.70 -24.23 19.23
C GLY A 617 27.61 -23.16 20.30
N ALA A 618 27.99 -21.89 20.00
CA ALA A 618 27.92 -20.79 20.94
C ALA A 618 26.54 -20.11 20.86
N PHE A 619 25.87 -20.01 22.00
CA PHE A 619 24.59 -19.30 22.10
C PHE A 619 24.80 -17.93 22.73
N GLY A 620 24.22 -16.92 22.09
CA GLY A 620 24.19 -15.55 22.59
C GLY A 620 23.25 -15.39 23.78
N THR A 621 23.54 -14.41 24.60
CA THR A 621 22.70 -14.00 25.72
C THR A 621 21.61 -13.02 25.23
N THR A 622 20.76 -12.53 26.15
CA THR A 622 19.78 -11.46 25.84
C THR A 622 20.43 -10.10 25.59
N ALA A 623 21.75 -9.99 25.74
CA ALA A 623 22.51 -8.77 25.42
C ALA A 623 22.77 -8.69 23.91
N SER A 624 22.29 -7.64 23.25
CA SER A 624 22.50 -7.46 21.80
C SER A 624 23.97 -7.26 21.40
N TRP A 625 24.84 -6.91 22.33
CA TRP A 625 26.29 -6.76 22.13
C TRP A 625 27.12 -8.03 22.37
N ASP A 626 26.46 -9.15 22.67
CA ASP A 626 27.15 -10.45 22.84
C ASP A 626 27.78 -10.88 21.51
N GLU A 627 29.06 -11.30 21.58
CA GLU A 627 29.87 -11.62 20.41
C GLU A 627 29.39 -12.85 19.64
N ALA A 628 28.55 -13.69 20.24
CA ALA A 628 27.95 -14.84 19.54
C ALA A 628 26.97 -14.41 18.43
N TRP A 629 26.39 -13.20 18.51
CA TRP A 629 25.41 -12.74 17.52
C TRP A 629 26.04 -12.41 16.18
N ARG A 630 25.42 -12.90 15.11
CA ARG A 630 25.59 -12.42 13.73
C ARG A 630 24.38 -11.55 13.37
N GLY A 631 24.62 -10.32 12.97
CA GLY A 631 23.56 -9.36 12.71
C GLY A 631 23.36 -9.03 11.25
N SER A 632 22.12 -8.72 10.92
CA SER A 632 21.69 -8.15 9.66
C SER A 632 20.60 -7.10 9.91
N ASN A 633 20.61 -6.03 9.11
CA ASN A 633 19.51 -5.07 9.00
C ASN A 633 18.87 -5.12 7.61
N ALA A 634 18.91 -6.29 6.95
CA ALA A 634 18.29 -6.50 5.64
C ALA A 634 16.77 -6.33 5.73
N ALA A 635 16.23 -5.61 4.77
CA ALA A 635 14.78 -5.43 4.61
C ALA A 635 14.12 -6.52 3.74
N SER A 636 14.92 -7.36 3.10
CA SER A 636 14.47 -8.42 2.19
C SER A 636 14.90 -9.79 2.68
N PRO A 637 14.23 -10.88 2.29
CA PRO A 637 14.60 -12.22 2.65
C PRO A 637 16.04 -12.57 2.30
N TYR A 638 16.70 -13.28 3.18
CA TYR A 638 18.07 -13.77 2.97
C TYR A 638 18.23 -15.18 3.52
N SER A 639 19.30 -15.88 3.12
CA SER A 639 19.45 -17.26 3.50
C SER A 639 20.89 -17.67 3.83
N PHE A 640 20.98 -18.72 4.63
CA PHE A 640 22.19 -19.48 4.93
C PHE A 640 22.04 -20.89 4.40
N THR A 641 23.09 -21.41 3.74
CA THR A 641 23.14 -22.80 3.28
C THR A 641 24.31 -23.51 3.92
N ILE A 642 24.02 -24.58 4.65
CA ILE A 642 24.96 -25.42 5.37
C ILE A 642 25.22 -26.69 4.55
N ASP A 643 26.48 -27.03 4.33
CA ASP A 643 26.92 -28.31 3.74
C ASP A 643 27.25 -29.32 4.84
N LEU A 644 26.44 -30.33 5.02
CA LEU A 644 26.66 -31.38 6.00
C LEU A 644 27.83 -32.35 5.61
N GLY A 645 28.39 -32.18 4.38
CA GLY A 645 29.51 -32.96 3.85
C GLY A 645 29.10 -34.22 3.13
N SER A 646 27.98 -34.83 3.51
CA SER A 646 27.38 -35.96 2.82
C SER A 646 25.88 -35.99 3.12
N SER A 647 25.12 -36.79 2.37
CA SER A 647 23.70 -37.01 2.63
C SER A 647 23.51 -37.59 4.02
N LYS A 648 22.64 -36.97 4.84
CA LYS A 648 22.34 -37.32 6.22
C LYS A 648 20.84 -37.43 6.45
N SER A 649 20.42 -38.32 7.32
CA SER A 649 19.05 -38.33 7.83
C SER A 649 18.87 -37.13 8.75
N ILE A 650 17.88 -36.25 8.46
CA ILE A 650 17.59 -35.02 9.21
C ILE A 650 16.33 -35.24 10.01
N LYS A 651 16.40 -35.10 11.32
CA LYS A 651 15.29 -35.28 12.26
C LYS A 651 14.82 -33.96 12.87
N GLU A 652 15.72 -32.98 13.00
CA GLU A 652 15.42 -31.67 13.54
C GLU A 652 16.26 -30.61 12.84
N VAL A 653 15.67 -29.45 12.59
CA VAL A 653 16.39 -28.23 12.20
C VAL A 653 15.92 -27.08 13.07
N ASN A 654 16.84 -26.25 13.52
CA ASN A 654 16.50 -25.05 14.28
C ASN A 654 17.46 -23.89 14.01
N ALA A 655 17.00 -22.67 14.32
CA ALA A 655 17.77 -21.45 14.27
C ALA A 655 17.37 -20.57 15.46
N ASN A 656 18.33 -20.00 16.17
CA ASN A 656 18.09 -19.22 17.37
C ASN A 656 18.28 -17.73 17.13
N PHE A 657 17.36 -16.90 17.63
CA PHE A 657 17.31 -15.47 17.40
C PHE A 657 17.14 -14.68 18.70
N LEU A 658 17.62 -13.42 18.71
CA LEU A 658 17.40 -12.48 19.77
C LEU A 658 16.22 -11.55 19.47
N GLN A 659 15.40 -11.30 20.50
CA GLN A 659 14.53 -10.13 20.61
C GLN A 659 15.11 -9.19 21.67
N ALA A 660 15.37 -7.94 21.29
CA ALA A 660 15.74 -6.86 22.20
C ALA A 660 15.12 -5.56 21.67
N ILE A 661 13.85 -5.35 22.03
CA ILE A 661 13.01 -4.29 21.44
C ILE A 661 13.64 -2.89 21.68
N SER A 662 14.17 -2.66 22.87
CA SER A 662 14.85 -1.39 23.21
C SER A 662 16.10 -1.10 22.38
N ALA A 663 16.69 -2.15 21.77
CA ALA A 663 17.83 -2.06 20.87
C ALA A 663 17.44 -2.12 19.38
N GLY A 664 16.14 -2.13 19.07
CA GLY A 664 15.65 -2.26 17.71
C GLY A 664 15.86 -3.64 17.08
N VAL A 665 16.04 -4.69 17.91
CA VAL A 665 16.25 -6.07 17.47
C VAL A 665 14.93 -6.82 17.54
N LEU A 666 14.43 -7.27 16.40
CA LEU A 666 13.16 -7.99 16.28
C LEU A 666 13.34 -9.43 15.79
N LEU A 667 12.44 -10.28 16.19
CA LEU A 667 12.37 -11.65 15.67
C LEU A 667 11.91 -11.64 14.19
N PRO A 668 12.43 -12.57 13.35
CA PRO A 668 11.96 -12.71 11.97
C PRO A 668 10.46 -13.04 11.91
N GLU A 669 9.77 -12.57 10.86
CA GLU A 669 8.35 -12.91 10.63
C GLU A 669 8.18 -14.41 10.31
N THR A 670 9.08 -14.93 9.48
CA THR A 670 9.14 -16.37 9.20
C THR A 670 10.57 -16.86 9.06
N VAL A 671 10.78 -18.14 9.36
CA VAL A 671 12.00 -18.88 9.03
C VAL A 671 11.60 -20.11 8.25
N THR A 672 12.02 -20.18 6.99
CA THR A 672 11.77 -21.31 6.10
C THR A 672 12.99 -22.23 6.08
N PHE A 673 12.78 -23.49 6.39
CA PHE A 673 13.80 -24.52 6.28
C PHE A 673 13.60 -25.33 5.01
N SER A 674 14.68 -25.60 4.28
CA SER A 674 14.68 -26.39 3.05
C SER A 674 15.90 -27.31 3.02
N SER A 675 15.80 -28.43 2.29
CA SER A 675 16.93 -29.36 2.09
C SER A 675 17.17 -29.63 0.61
N SER A 676 18.39 -30.07 0.30
CA SER A 676 18.82 -30.40 -1.06
C SER A 676 19.91 -31.46 -1.04
N SER A 677 19.91 -32.33 -2.05
CA SER A 677 20.99 -33.29 -2.27
C SER A 677 22.12 -32.70 -3.14
N ASP A 678 21.82 -31.70 -3.98
CA ASP A 678 22.68 -31.17 -5.06
C ASP A 678 23.08 -29.69 -4.89
N ASN A 679 22.59 -28.99 -3.86
CA ASN A 679 22.78 -27.56 -3.62
C ASN A 679 22.16 -26.65 -4.72
N ILE A 680 21.31 -27.17 -5.56
CA ILE A 680 20.62 -26.45 -6.66
C ILE A 680 19.13 -26.48 -6.43
N SER A 681 18.56 -27.66 -6.29
CA SER A 681 17.13 -27.90 -6.13
C SER A 681 16.80 -28.06 -4.67
N PHE A 682 16.24 -27.02 -4.05
CA PHE A 682 15.85 -27.04 -2.65
C PHE A 682 14.36 -27.36 -2.48
N LYS A 683 14.06 -28.38 -1.70
CA LYS A 683 12.71 -28.75 -1.29
C LYS A 683 12.42 -28.17 0.10
N GLN A 684 11.32 -27.47 0.27
CA GLN A 684 10.91 -26.93 1.55
C GLN A 684 10.60 -28.07 2.52
N ILE A 685 11.21 -28.03 3.71
CA ILE A 685 10.94 -28.93 4.84
C ILE A 685 9.77 -28.38 5.67
N GLY A 686 9.77 -27.07 5.92
CA GLY A 686 8.70 -26.40 6.65
C GLY A 686 9.00 -24.92 6.89
N ILE A 687 8.01 -24.22 7.42
CA ILE A 687 8.06 -22.81 7.80
C ILE A 687 7.73 -22.70 9.27
N VAL A 688 8.47 -21.84 9.97
CA VAL A 688 8.20 -21.46 11.36
C VAL A 688 7.88 -19.98 11.39
N HIS A 689 6.69 -19.64 11.85
CA HIS A 689 6.24 -18.25 11.98
C HIS A 689 6.73 -17.65 13.30
N LYS A 690 6.81 -16.33 13.33
CA LYS A 690 7.15 -15.56 14.53
C LYS A 690 6.24 -15.93 15.70
N PRO A 691 6.81 -16.31 16.82
CA PRO A 691 6.01 -16.62 18.00
C PRO A 691 5.39 -15.35 18.60
N ALA A 692 4.25 -15.51 19.30
CA ALA A 692 3.77 -14.48 20.20
C ALA A 692 4.84 -14.23 21.27
N VAL A 693 5.23 -12.98 21.44
CA VAL A 693 6.33 -12.59 22.32
C VAL A 693 5.87 -11.51 23.30
N SER A 694 6.40 -11.56 24.52
CA SER A 694 6.31 -10.46 25.48
C SER A 694 7.20 -9.28 25.04
N SER A 695 7.03 -8.12 25.66
CA SER A 695 7.88 -6.94 25.43
C SER A 695 9.29 -7.05 26.02
N SER A 696 9.61 -8.16 26.72
CA SER A 696 10.93 -8.35 27.34
C SER A 696 11.96 -8.88 26.36
N ASP A 697 13.23 -8.55 26.61
CA ASP A 697 14.37 -9.11 25.89
C ASP A 697 14.46 -10.61 26.12
N GLN A 698 14.57 -11.41 25.05
CA GLN A 698 14.56 -12.86 25.11
C GLN A 698 15.20 -13.47 23.86
N THR A 699 15.67 -14.71 23.97
CA THR A 699 16.06 -15.53 22.82
C THR A 699 14.91 -16.45 22.42
N LYS A 700 14.77 -16.72 21.13
CA LYS A 700 13.77 -17.64 20.58
C LYS A 700 14.37 -18.53 19.53
N THR A 701 14.15 -19.82 19.69
CA THR A 701 14.55 -20.83 18.70
C THR A 701 13.38 -21.16 17.78
N TYR A 702 13.57 -20.94 16.48
CA TYR A 702 12.65 -21.39 15.42
C TYR A 702 13.02 -22.84 15.10
N ARG A 703 12.13 -23.79 15.35
CA ARG A 703 12.45 -25.22 15.38
C ARG A 703 11.42 -26.04 14.62
N LEU A 704 11.90 -26.97 13.77
CA LEU A 704 11.13 -28.09 13.24
C LEU A 704 11.77 -29.40 13.73
N THR A 705 10.98 -30.27 14.30
CA THR A 705 11.45 -31.54 14.88
C THR A 705 10.61 -32.72 14.42
N ASP A 706 11.05 -33.95 14.72
CA ASP A 706 10.41 -35.22 14.33
C ASP A 706 10.22 -35.38 12.82
N LEU A 707 11.11 -34.77 12.04
CA LEU A 707 11.14 -34.85 10.59
C LEU A 707 11.32 -36.30 10.13
N SER A 708 10.56 -36.71 9.13
CA SER A 708 10.62 -38.09 8.59
C SER A 708 10.86 -38.05 7.06
N GLY A 709 11.64 -39.01 6.59
CA GLY A 709 11.90 -39.21 5.17
C GLY A 709 12.79 -38.15 4.52
N ILE A 710 13.47 -37.32 5.31
CA ILE A 710 14.41 -36.29 4.82
C ILE A 710 15.83 -36.85 4.95
N THR A 711 16.48 -37.04 3.81
CA THR A 711 17.86 -37.48 3.71
C THR A 711 18.57 -36.68 2.64
N ASP A 712 19.31 -35.65 3.06
CA ASP A 712 19.92 -34.68 2.18
C ASP A 712 21.29 -34.22 2.70
N ARG A 713 22.07 -33.57 1.83
CA ARG A 713 23.39 -33.05 2.16
C ARG A 713 23.37 -31.61 2.56
N TYR A 714 22.50 -30.80 1.94
CA TYR A 714 22.46 -29.36 2.16
C TYR A 714 21.18 -28.97 2.91
N VAL A 715 21.32 -28.04 3.85
CA VAL A 715 20.19 -27.42 4.55
C VAL A 715 20.26 -25.92 4.34
N LYS A 716 19.16 -25.34 3.86
CA LYS A 716 19.00 -23.90 3.69
C LYS A 716 18.00 -23.35 4.68
N VAL A 717 18.40 -22.29 5.37
CA VAL A 717 17.56 -21.51 6.29
C VAL A 717 17.35 -20.15 5.68
N THR A 718 16.11 -19.87 5.28
CA THR A 718 15.70 -18.56 4.73
C THR A 718 14.96 -17.78 5.78
N ILE A 719 15.38 -16.55 6.00
CA ILE A 719 14.89 -15.65 7.02
C ILE A 719 14.09 -14.54 6.33
N GLU A 720 12.83 -14.38 6.74
CA GLU A 720 11.99 -13.22 6.41
C GLU A 720 12.09 -12.23 7.57
N PRO A 721 12.81 -11.11 7.44
CA PRO A 721 12.97 -10.18 8.55
C PRO A 721 11.67 -9.44 8.85
N ALA A 722 11.48 -9.04 10.12
CA ALA A 722 10.41 -8.15 10.52
C ALA A 722 10.80 -6.71 10.18
N SER A 723 10.24 -6.14 9.11
CA SER A 723 10.46 -4.74 8.70
C SER A 723 11.94 -4.28 8.77
N ILE A 724 12.20 -2.96 8.85
CA ILE A 724 13.55 -2.41 8.96
C ILE A 724 14.01 -2.48 10.43
N ALA A 725 14.33 -3.68 10.89
CA ALA A 725 14.84 -3.92 12.22
C ALA A 725 16.12 -4.78 12.15
N TRP A 726 16.87 -4.76 13.23
CA TRP A 726 17.97 -5.70 13.37
C TRP A 726 17.41 -7.12 13.55
N THR A 727 17.96 -8.06 12.80
CA THR A 727 17.80 -9.49 13.05
C THR A 727 19.14 -10.04 13.52
N LEU A 728 19.19 -10.59 14.73
CA LEU A 728 20.36 -11.22 15.30
C LEU A 728 20.12 -12.73 15.44
N ILE A 729 21.04 -13.51 14.87
CA ILE A 729 21.05 -14.97 14.88
C ILE A 729 22.39 -15.46 15.41
N ASP A 730 22.42 -16.51 16.21
CA ASP A 730 23.66 -17.06 16.77
C ASP A 730 23.96 -18.48 16.28
N GLU A 731 22.97 -19.38 16.25
CA GLU A 731 23.22 -20.79 15.99
C GLU A 731 22.14 -21.39 15.08
N ILE A 732 22.57 -22.20 14.13
CA ILE A 732 21.73 -23.08 13.33
C ILE A 732 22.14 -24.53 13.62
N GLN A 733 21.19 -25.36 14.03
CA GLN A 733 21.43 -26.76 14.29
C GLN A 733 20.65 -27.63 13.31
N VAL A 734 21.29 -28.71 12.86
CA VAL A 734 20.68 -29.77 12.06
C VAL A 734 20.95 -31.06 12.82
N LYS A 735 19.89 -31.75 13.29
CA LYS A 735 20.06 -32.88 14.19
C LYS A 735 19.56 -34.19 13.58
N GLN A 736 20.21 -35.28 14.04
CA GLN A 736 19.93 -36.67 13.62
C GLN A 736 19.53 -37.53 14.81
#